data_f5fabd0cdd2249c2f2cae30b57c32239
#
_entry.id   f5fabd0cdd2249c2f2cae30b57c32239
#
_cell.length_a   1.000
_cell.length_b   1.000
_cell.length_c   1.000
_cell.angle_alpha   90.00
_cell.angle_beta   90.00
_cell.angle_gamma   90.00
#
_symmetry.space_group_name_H-M   'P 1'
#
loop_
_entity.id
_entity.type
_entity.pdbx_description
1 polymer ?
#
loop_
_entity_poly.entity_id
_entity_poly.type
_entity_poly.pdbx_seq_one_letter_code
_entity_poly.pdbx_strand_id
1 'polypeptide(L)'
;MSEVSEGRKLENLGYESLQKNNIKEAESSFLAALKEMEKEGDETGQAYVLGNLGNISFQSKQFDKAEEFYTRSLNFMEKLKDLKGIESSLGNLGNVHFYQGNFDKAEENYQKAMKIVLEANDPLGQGIYSEYLGNIYLKKEETGKAIEHYEKAKEFMSAAKQDERKIQQLDDRIESIKKSPLFLKKNEEALLVNLESLVSTGQKTKAIAKLQELEEIYFQWKRMDKVVETIQKTMTLLEEIDDKGSAGVCYANLAGIYLQMSAEGQPEKVNEAETYFKKALKVIGDSDKRRNSYLLGSLGNIYLNQNKLELAWENFEKSLKIMQESGDKLGEARGYANLGNVRGLQKNWDAAEEQYLSSLELMEKNENRPGIAQQCESLGDIYLKKEEFDKAEDNFMRASDLYEEMKEQNSVQEVQDKLMFIFSQPKYLENRKQAIREGLKKPETEKDLKLKLMLLNDLGNVLFMSNNWGEAAEVARETIALHEQSGDKQALGGAYGNLGSILLQQEDFKGAEENYSNAIKIKEESKEQGDLKELYANYLNVLILAGKMEKAEKLVNKSLKVNKAASNAKGLVADYRNLGNICLQKKDWSGAEKNYLEALAVNTSADNKPEMAEDNRNQYNLYLQKEDWGNAEKYALKSFEIAEQINDALNVLADSRVLAKIYVEKKERANQEKFYIKALETSEKINDQKEICADLRNLGKFNMERGYREKASEGFQRSFEISSKLNDKMEIAEDYRNLGNLAFSNGKRKEAEELYLKALKLTEEVGDQRGAGQDLTYLGNLKFKDMKYDDAEEYFGQAAKCFREIKNWSNLIQFNMTVARMQILVGRFEEFDKYLKDAREIARDLGDPEPIMEAIKAMEKMKDEIDKK
;
A
#
# COMPACT_ATOMS: atom_id res chain seq x y z
N MET A 1 -63.91 -12.46 -37.80
CA MET A 1 -62.57 -11.95 -37.46
C MET A 1 -62.31 -10.83 -38.44
N SER A 2 -62.28 -9.57 -38.00
CA SER A 2 -61.87 -8.44 -38.87
C SER A 2 -60.41 -8.65 -39.26
N GLU A 3 -60.10 -8.66 -40.54
CA GLU A 3 -58.70 -8.68 -41.03
C GLU A 3 -57.90 -7.56 -40.33
N VAL A 4 -56.77 -7.91 -39.74
CA VAL A 4 -55.82 -6.92 -39.14
C VAL A 4 -55.36 -6.02 -40.30
N SER A 5 -55.52 -4.68 -40.16
CA SER A 5 -55.13 -3.76 -41.20
C SER A 5 -53.63 -3.89 -41.56
N GLU A 6 -53.27 -3.46 -42.76
CA GLU A 6 -51.90 -3.55 -43.26
C GLU A 6 -50.96 -2.69 -42.41
N GLY A 7 -51.42 -1.52 -41.98
CA GLY A 7 -50.67 -0.66 -41.04
C GLY A 7 -50.33 -1.37 -39.72
N ARG A 8 -51.26 -2.13 -39.14
CA ARG A 8 -51.06 -2.87 -37.91
C ARG A 8 -50.17 -4.09 -38.08
N LYS A 9 -50.16 -4.75 -39.23
CA LYS A 9 -49.20 -5.84 -39.52
C LYS A 9 -47.78 -5.31 -39.58
N LEU A 10 -47.55 -4.19 -40.23
CA LEU A 10 -46.25 -3.54 -40.31
C LEU A 10 -45.76 -3.00 -38.96
N GLU A 11 -46.67 -2.48 -38.14
CA GLU A 11 -46.35 -2.11 -36.74
C GLU A 11 -45.85 -3.32 -35.95
N ASN A 12 -46.53 -4.46 -36.02
CA ASN A 12 -46.11 -5.68 -35.37
C ASN A 12 -44.75 -6.17 -35.86
N LEU A 13 -44.45 -6.06 -37.16
CA LEU A 13 -43.12 -6.38 -37.70
C LEU A 13 -42.03 -5.47 -37.13
N GLY A 14 -42.35 -4.19 -36.91
CA GLY A 14 -41.47 -3.24 -36.24
C GLY A 14 -41.18 -3.68 -34.80
N TYR A 15 -42.16 -4.12 -34.03
CA TYR A 15 -41.94 -4.66 -32.65
C TYR A 15 -41.13 -5.95 -32.66
N GLU A 16 -41.38 -6.87 -33.58
CA GLU A 16 -40.58 -8.10 -33.71
C GLU A 16 -39.12 -7.78 -34.04
N SER A 17 -38.85 -6.80 -34.88
CA SER A 17 -37.50 -6.37 -35.24
C SER A 17 -36.80 -5.69 -34.04
N LEU A 18 -37.51 -4.92 -33.20
CA LEU A 18 -36.99 -4.40 -31.94
C LEU A 18 -36.61 -5.52 -30.96
N GLN A 19 -37.47 -6.55 -30.83
CA GLN A 19 -37.14 -7.70 -29.95
C GLN A 19 -35.88 -8.46 -30.40
N LYS A 20 -35.62 -8.48 -31.73
CA LYS A 20 -34.41 -9.03 -32.34
C LYS A 20 -33.22 -8.07 -32.34
N ASN A 21 -33.36 -6.90 -31.72
CA ASN A 21 -32.36 -5.83 -31.68
C ASN A 21 -31.94 -5.30 -33.09
N ASN A 22 -32.84 -5.43 -34.07
CA ASN A 22 -32.59 -4.94 -35.44
C ASN A 22 -33.23 -3.54 -35.64
N ILE A 23 -32.55 -2.53 -35.13
CA ILE A 23 -33.05 -1.15 -35.07
C ILE A 23 -33.39 -0.56 -36.43
N LYS A 24 -32.58 -0.83 -37.48
CA LYS A 24 -32.81 -0.31 -38.83
C LYS A 24 -34.07 -0.90 -39.49
N GLU A 25 -34.30 -2.18 -39.31
CA GLU A 25 -35.48 -2.89 -39.84
C GLU A 25 -36.74 -2.44 -39.07
N ALA A 26 -36.65 -2.25 -37.76
CA ALA A 26 -37.70 -1.70 -36.94
C ALA A 26 -38.11 -0.28 -37.41
N GLU A 27 -37.11 0.59 -37.60
CA GLU A 27 -37.36 1.97 -38.13
C GLU A 27 -38.08 1.94 -39.50
N SER A 28 -37.60 1.10 -40.44
CA SER A 28 -38.22 1.00 -41.75
C SER A 28 -39.65 0.46 -41.70
N SER A 29 -39.91 -0.54 -40.82
CA SER A 29 -41.23 -1.13 -40.62
C SER A 29 -42.21 -0.13 -39.98
N PHE A 30 -41.78 0.65 -38.99
CA PHE A 30 -42.62 1.68 -38.40
C PHE A 30 -42.90 2.85 -39.35
N LEU A 31 -41.92 3.25 -40.19
CA LEU A 31 -42.16 4.26 -41.22
C LEU A 31 -43.18 3.79 -42.27
N ALA A 32 -43.09 2.52 -42.67
CA ALA A 32 -44.08 1.91 -43.56
C ALA A 32 -45.48 1.83 -42.92
N ALA A 33 -45.51 1.41 -41.64
CA ALA A 33 -46.74 1.37 -40.84
C ALA A 33 -47.41 2.73 -40.74
N LEU A 34 -46.63 3.79 -40.44
CA LEU A 34 -47.12 5.17 -40.35
C LEU A 34 -47.80 5.60 -41.65
N LYS A 35 -47.15 5.33 -42.77
CA LYS A 35 -47.68 5.71 -44.10
C LYS A 35 -48.99 4.99 -44.44
N GLU A 36 -49.14 3.72 -44.09
CA GLU A 36 -50.40 3.00 -44.32
C GLU A 36 -51.48 3.44 -43.35
N MET A 37 -51.15 3.69 -42.03
CA MET A 37 -52.10 4.22 -41.05
C MET A 37 -52.57 5.65 -41.37
N GLU A 38 -51.73 6.46 -42.01
CA GLU A 38 -52.15 7.77 -42.58
C GLU A 38 -53.25 7.62 -43.66
N LYS A 39 -53.10 6.61 -44.54
CA LYS A 39 -54.14 6.33 -45.57
C LYS A 39 -55.45 5.73 -45.00
N GLU A 40 -55.26 4.87 -43.95
CA GLU A 40 -56.37 4.20 -43.23
C GLU A 40 -57.12 5.17 -42.31
N GLY A 41 -56.57 6.33 -41.99
CA GLY A 41 -57.11 7.27 -41.00
C GLY A 41 -57.00 6.76 -39.54
N ASP A 42 -56.08 5.80 -39.25
CA ASP A 42 -55.88 5.27 -37.91
C ASP A 42 -55.03 6.25 -37.08
N GLU A 43 -55.67 7.27 -36.51
CA GLU A 43 -55.00 8.27 -35.68
C GLU A 43 -54.36 7.67 -34.43
N THR A 44 -54.99 6.64 -33.85
CA THR A 44 -54.46 5.94 -32.69
C THR A 44 -53.18 5.19 -33.06
N GLY A 45 -53.13 4.45 -34.16
CA GLY A 45 -51.98 3.77 -34.66
C GLY A 45 -50.81 4.74 -34.97
N GLN A 46 -51.15 5.83 -35.67
CA GLN A 46 -50.13 6.88 -35.96
C GLN A 46 -49.48 7.43 -34.68
N ALA A 47 -50.24 7.71 -33.63
CA ALA A 47 -49.76 8.22 -32.38
C ALA A 47 -48.72 7.31 -31.75
N TYR A 48 -49.01 6.00 -31.65
CA TYR A 48 -48.08 5.01 -31.04
C TYR A 48 -46.85 4.72 -31.91
N VAL A 49 -47.03 4.62 -33.24
CA VAL A 49 -45.91 4.40 -34.17
C VAL A 49 -44.97 5.62 -34.19
N LEU A 50 -45.48 6.83 -34.12
CA LEU A 50 -44.67 8.06 -33.98
C LEU A 50 -43.87 8.05 -32.64
N GLY A 51 -44.48 7.62 -31.55
CA GLY A 51 -43.79 7.42 -30.26
C GLY A 51 -42.62 6.44 -30.37
N ASN A 52 -42.82 5.31 -31.07
CA ASN A 52 -41.75 4.30 -31.28
C ASN A 52 -40.64 4.82 -32.21
N LEU A 53 -40.96 5.54 -33.27
CA LEU A 53 -39.97 6.20 -34.12
C LEU A 53 -39.18 7.26 -33.36
N GLY A 54 -39.85 7.99 -32.45
CA GLY A 54 -39.20 8.91 -31.51
C GLY A 54 -38.20 8.16 -30.59
N ASN A 55 -38.59 7.03 -30.03
CA ASN A 55 -37.74 6.20 -29.19
C ASN A 55 -36.48 5.70 -29.95
N ILE A 56 -36.64 5.22 -31.17
CA ILE A 56 -35.54 4.79 -32.05
C ILE A 56 -34.60 5.96 -32.36
N SER A 57 -35.15 7.10 -32.72
CA SER A 57 -34.38 8.29 -33.04
C SER A 57 -33.61 8.81 -31.81
N PHE A 58 -34.22 8.77 -30.64
CA PHE A 58 -33.58 9.14 -29.37
C PHE A 58 -32.41 8.22 -29.01
N GLN A 59 -32.62 6.89 -29.09
CA GLN A 59 -31.57 5.90 -28.87
C GLN A 59 -30.42 6.06 -29.89
N SER A 60 -30.74 6.44 -31.12
CA SER A 60 -29.75 6.71 -32.17
C SER A 60 -29.12 8.11 -32.05
N LYS A 61 -29.41 8.86 -30.98
CA LYS A 61 -28.94 10.23 -30.70
C LYS A 61 -29.32 11.25 -31.79
N GLN A 62 -30.37 10.97 -32.58
CA GLN A 62 -30.94 11.88 -33.56
C GLN A 62 -32.03 12.73 -32.90
N PHE A 63 -31.59 13.65 -32.02
CA PHE A 63 -32.50 14.37 -31.11
C PHE A 63 -33.52 15.22 -31.83
N ASP A 64 -33.17 15.88 -32.96
CA ASP A 64 -34.09 16.71 -33.73
C ASP A 64 -35.24 15.89 -34.35
N LYS A 65 -34.95 14.70 -34.88
CA LYS A 65 -35.95 13.76 -35.35
C LYS A 65 -36.82 13.21 -34.24
N ALA A 66 -36.19 12.90 -33.10
CA ALA A 66 -36.92 12.41 -31.93
C ALA A 66 -37.93 13.49 -31.45
N GLU A 67 -37.53 14.76 -31.40
CA GLU A 67 -38.39 15.90 -31.07
C GLU A 67 -39.57 16.02 -32.04
N GLU A 68 -39.31 15.92 -33.34
CA GLU A 68 -40.37 15.95 -34.37
C GLU A 68 -41.38 14.82 -34.17
N PHE A 69 -40.91 13.58 -34.04
CA PHE A 69 -41.79 12.41 -33.88
C PHE A 69 -42.59 12.45 -32.57
N TYR A 70 -41.96 12.82 -31.47
CA TYR A 70 -42.68 12.93 -30.19
C TYR A 70 -43.68 14.08 -30.19
N THR A 71 -43.37 15.19 -30.82
CA THR A 71 -44.32 16.33 -30.96
C THR A 71 -45.52 15.92 -31.79
N ARG A 72 -45.33 15.22 -32.90
CA ARG A 72 -46.44 14.68 -33.71
C ARG A 72 -47.26 13.65 -32.92
N SER A 73 -46.60 12.76 -32.17
CA SER A 73 -47.28 11.80 -31.29
C SER A 73 -48.11 12.51 -30.23
N LEU A 74 -47.57 13.55 -29.58
CA LEU A 74 -48.26 14.33 -28.55
C LEU A 74 -49.54 14.98 -29.12
N ASN A 75 -49.48 15.60 -30.33
CA ASN A 75 -50.62 16.22 -30.95
C ASN A 75 -51.78 15.22 -31.21
N PHE A 76 -51.44 13.97 -31.59
CA PHE A 76 -52.46 12.94 -31.77
C PHE A 76 -52.99 12.47 -30.41
N MET A 77 -52.14 12.31 -29.41
CA MET A 77 -52.57 11.87 -28.04
C MET A 77 -53.50 12.95 -27.40
N GLU A 78 -53.17 14.23 -27.58
CA GLU A 78 -54.06 15.33 -27.13
C GLU A 78 -55.44 15.29 -27.81
N LYS A 79 -55.48 15.06 -29.13
CA LYS A 79 -56.73 14.91 -29.89
C LYS A 79 -57.53 13.71 -29.42
N LEU A 80 -56.89 12.62 -29.14
CA LEU A 80 -57.50 11.39 -28.62
C LEU A 80 -57.86 11.49 -27.13
N LYS A 81 -57.40 12.51 -26.42
CA LYS A 81 -57.50 12.68 -24.97
C LYS A 81 -56.92 11.52 -24.16
N ASP A 82 -55.88 10.89 -24.70
CA ASP A 82 -55.13 9.84 -24.03
C ASP A 82 -54.12 10.45 -23.03
N LEU A 83 -54.52 10.60 -21.77
CA LEU A 83 -53.68 11.21 -20.72
C LEU A 83 -52.38 10.47 -20.50
N LYS A 84 -52.38 9.15 -20.65
CA LYS A 84 -51.14 8.36 -20.49
C LYS A 84 -50.20 8.53 -21.68
N GLY A 85 -50.75 8.60 -22.88
CA GLY A 85 -50.01 8.91 -24.10
C GLY A 85 -49.45 10.32 -24.10
N ILE A 86 -50.21 11.30 -23.59
CA ILE A 86 -49.77 12.69 -23.42
C ILE A 86 -48.62 12.76 -22.42
N GLU A 87 -48.75 12.15 -21.25
CA GLU A 87 -47.71 12.06 -20.18
C GLU A 87 -46.43 11.47 -20.73
N SER A 88 -46.50 10.32 -21.38
CA SER A 88 -45.30 9.65 -21.95
C SER A 88 -44.63 10.51 -23.05
N SER A 89 -45.39 11.14 -23.93
CA SER A 89 -44.85 12.00 -24.96
C SER A 89 -44.17 13.25 -24.41
N LEU A 90 -44.76 13.87 -23.36
CA LEU A 90 -44.16 14.98 -22.64
C LEU A 90 -42.87 14.57 -21.90
N GLY A 91 -42.87 13.41 -21.24
CA GLY A 91 -41.70 12.86 -20.60
C GLY A 91 -40.54 12.63 -21.57
N ASN A 92 -40.86 12.06 -22.75
CA ASN A 92 -39.88 11.82 -23.79
C ASN A 92 -39.35 13.13 -24.42
N LEU A 93 -40.20 14.12 -24.65
CA LEU A 93 -39.78 15.47 -25.10
C LEU A 93 -38.89 16.14 -24.05
N GLY A 94 -39.22 15.98 -22.75
CA GLY A 94 -38.38 16.42 -21.65
C GLY A 94 -36.99 15.79 -21.71
N ASN A 95 -36.91 14.46 -21.96
CA ASN A 95 -35.64 13.76 -22.13
C ASN A 95 -34.86 14.31 -23.34
N VAL A 96 -35.50 14.50 -24.51
CA VAL A 96 -34.81 15.06 -25.67
C VAL A 96 -34.21 16.42 -25.35
N HIS A 97 -34.99 17.34 -24.80
CA HIS A 97 -34.52 18.69 -24.47
C HIS A 97 -33.42 18.67 -23.39
N PHE A 98 -33.49 17.74 -22.43
CA PHE A 98 -32.44 17.58 -21.45
C PHE A 98 -31.10 17.21 -22.10
N TYR A 99 -31.10 16.24 -23.03
CA TYR A 99 -29.88 15.80 -23.71
C TYR A 99 -29.38 16.81 -24.76
N GLN A 100 -30.26 17.68 -25.29
CA GLN A 100 -29.90 18.83 -26.13
C GLN A 100 -29.34 20.01 -25.30
N GLY A 101 -29.40 19.95 -23.95
CA GLY A 101 -29.00 21.05 -23.07
C GLY A 101 -30.02 22.15 -22.89
N ASN A 102 -31.25 21.97 -23.42
CA ASN A 102 -32.35 22.93 -23.35
C ASN A 102 -33.16 22.74 -22.06
N PHE A 103 -32.49 23.02 -20.90
CA PHE A 103 -33.02 22.69 -19.57
C PHE A 103 -34.35 23.38 -19.23
N ASP A 104 -34.62 24.57 -19.75
CA ASP A 104 -35.90 25.26 -19.50
C ASP A 104 -37.08 24.55 -20.19
N LYS A 105 -36.91 24.13 -21.45
CA LYS A 105 -37.94 23.35 -22.13
C LYS A 105 -38.11 21.95 -21.54
N ALA A 106 -37.01 21.35 -21.09
CA ALA A 106 -37.06 20.05 -20.41
C ALA A 106 -37.87 20.16 -19.11
N GLU A 107 -37.61 21.21 -18.31
CA GLU A 107 -38.34 21.51 -17.06
C GLU A 107 -39.84 21.68 -17.32
N GLU A 108 -40.21 22.50 -18.32
CA GLU A 108 -41.59 22.73 -18.69
C GLU A 108 -42.32 21.43 -19.07
N ASN A 109 -41.69 20.57 -19.87
CA ASN A 109 -42.30 19.30 -20.29
C ASN A 109 -42.44 18.34 -19.11
N TYR A 110 -41.45 18.23 -18.24
CA TYR A 110 -41.57 17.37 -17.05
C TYR A 110 -42.58 17.89 -16.02
N GLN A 111 -42.73 19.23 -15.88
CA GLN A 111 -43.77 19.81 -15.02
C GLN A 111 -45.18 19.54 -15.57
N LYS A 112 -45.36 19.60 -16.90
CA LYS A 112 -46.65 19.21 -17.52
C LYS A 112 -46.95 17.73 -17.33
N ALA A 113 -45.96 16.84 -17.50
CA ALA A 113 -46.10 15.41 -17.24
C ALA A 113 -46.40 15.15 -15.76
N MET A 114 -45.66 15.84 -14.84
CA MET A 114 -45.87 15.74 -13.38
C MET A 114 -47.32 16.09 -13.00
N LYS A 115 -47.93 17.11 -13.63
CA LYS A 115 -49.33 17.48 -13.36
C LYS A 115 -50.27 16.31 -13.66
N ILE A 116 -50.06 15.62 -14.78
CA ILE A 116 -50.92 14.47 -15.18
C ILE A 116 -50.82 13.32 -14.18
N VAL A 117 -49.59 12.95 -13.75
CA VAL A 117 -49.37 11.86 -12.79
C VAL A 117 -49.88 12.23 -11.39
N LEU A 118 -49.84 13.51 -11.02
CA LEU A 118 -50.47 14.00 -9.80
C LEU A 118 -52.00 13.86 -9.80
N GLU A 119 -52.65 14.26 -10.90
CA GLU A 119 -54.12 14.11 -11.07
C GLU A 119 -54.53 12.62 -11.14
N ALA A 120 -53.66 11.76 -11.69
CA ALA A 120 -53.85 10.30 -11.75
C ALA A 120 -53.57 9.58 -10.44
N ASN A 121 -53.02 10.26 -9.41
CA ASN A 121 -52.47 9.64 -8.20
C ASN A 121 -51.51 8.49 -8.47
N ASP A 122 -50.57 8.69 -9.41
CA ASP A 122 -49.53 7.75 -9.75
C ASP A 122 -48.21 8.08 -9.00
N PRO A 123 -47.92 7.41 -7.85
CA PRO A 123 -46.70 7.73 -7.07
C PRO A 123 -45.42 7.37 -7.81
N LEU A 124 -45.46 6.36 -8.71
CA LEU A 124 -44.28 5.99 -9.50
C LEU A 124 -43.94 7.09 -10.51
N GLY A 125 -44.91 7.56 -11.26
CA GLY A 125 -44.74 8.67 -12.18
C GLY A 125 -44.28 9.94 -11.48
N GLN A 126 -44.83 10.25 -10.31
CA GLN A 126 -44.43 11.38 -9.46
C GLN A 126 -42.98 11.26 -9.05
N GLY A 127 -42.51 10.07 -8.65
CA GLY A 127 -41.14 9.81 -8.29
C GLY A 127 -40.15 10.01 -9.46
N ILE A 128 -40.53 9.50 -10.66
CA ILE A 128 -39.71 9.60 -11.88
C ILE A 128 -39.54 11.06 -12.30
N TYR A 129 -40.63 11.82 -12.38
CA TYR A 129 -40.54 13.24 -12.82
C TYR A 129 -39.91 14.12 -11.76
N SER A 130 -40.02 13.78 -10.46
CA SER A 130 -39.25 14.46 -9.41
C SER A 130 -37.74 14.22 -9.58
N GLU A 131 -37.33 13.00 -9.87
CA GLU A 131 -35.91 12.69 -10.14
C GLU A 131 -35.41 13.46 -11.37
N TYR A 132 -36.19 13.52 -12.48
CA TYR A 132 -35.81 14.25 -13.69
C TYR A 132 -35.72 15.77 -13.45
N LEU A 133 -36.60 16.35 -12.69
CA LEU A 133 -36.52 17.75 -12.27
C LEU A 133 -35.29 17.99 -11.37
N GLY A 134 -34.98 17.07 -10.45
CA GLY A 134 -33.75 17.09 -9.65
C GLY A 134 -32.50 17.11 -10.53
N ASN A 135 -32.47 16.30 -11.61
CA ASN A 135 -31.35 16.27 -12.57
C ASN A 135 -31.23 17.62 -13.32
N ILE A 136 -32.34 18.26 -13.69
CA ILE A 136 -32.32 19.58 -14.33
C ILE A 136 -31.72 20.63 -13.38
N TYR A 137 -32.24 20.72 -12.15
CA TYR A 137 -31.76 21.71 -11.18
C TYR A 137 -30.29 21.49 -10.83
N LEU A 138 -29.83 20.23 -10.84
CA LEU A 138 -28.39 19.96 -10.68
C LEU A 138 -27.57 20.49 -11.84
N LYS A 139 -28.06 20.36 -13.11
CA LYS A 139 -27.41 20.92 -14.29
C LYS A 139 -27.46 22.45 -14.35
N LYS A 140 -28.51 23.07 -13.79
CA LYS A 140 -28.60 24.51 -13.59
C LYS A 140 -27.81 25.03 -12.38
N GLU A 141 -27.07 24.15 -11.70
CA GLU A 141 -26.32 24.44 -10.47
C GLU A 141 -27.20 24.93 -9.29
N GLU A 142 -28.49 24.69 -9.33
CA GLU A 142 -29.45 25.02 -8.28
C GLU A 142 -29.53 23.85 -7.27
N THR A 143 -28.41 23.61 -6.56
CA THR A 143 -28.22 22.42 -5.72
C THR A 143 -29.27 22.23 -4.63
N GLY A 144 -29.80 23.30 -4.04
CA GLY A 144 -30.86 23.24 -3.03
C GLY A 144 -32.17 22.69 -3.63
N LYS A 145 -32.61 23.19 -4.78
CA LYS A 145 -33.78 22.65 -5.46
C LYS A 145 -33.57 21.24 -5.98
N ALA A 146 -32.36 20.92 -6.40
CA ALA A 146 -32.04 19.55 -6.81
C ALA A 146 -32.24 18.56 -5.66
N ILE A 147 -31.74 18.88 -4.45
CA ILE A 147 -31.95 18.06 -3.26
C ILE A 147 -33.45 17.91 -2.93
N GLU A 148 -34.19 19.03 -2.91
CA GLU A 148 -35.63 19.02 -2.64
C GLU A 148 -36.40 18.06 -3.59
N HIS A 149 -36.06 18.10 -4.88
CA HIS A 149 -36.70 17.22 -5.85
C HIS A 149 -36.26 15.76 -5.71
N TYR A 150 -35.02 15.45 -5.36
CA TYR A 150 -34.59 14.08 -5.07
C TYR A 150 -35.22 13.54 -3.79
N GLU A 151 -35.40 14.36 -2.76
CA GLU A 151 -36.11 13.97 -1.53
C GLU A 151 -37.58 13.63 -1.82
N LYS A 152 -38.27 14.46 -2.64
CA LYS A 152 -39.62 14.14 -3.14
C LYS A 152 -39.65 12.85 -3.98
N ALA A 153 -38.67 12.66 -4.86
CA ALA A 153 -38.56 11.43 -5.66
C ALA A 153 -38.44 10.20 -4.76
N LYS A 154 -37.61 10.27 -3.71
CA LYS A 154 -37.46 9.21 -2.71
C LYS A 154 -38.77 8.91 -1.97
N GLU A 155 -39.48 9.95 -1.53
CA GLU A 155 -40.75 9.80 -0.85
C GLU A 155 -41.78 9.08 -1.73
N PHE A 156 -41.96 9.54 -2.97
CA PHE A 156 -42.90 8.95 -3.91
C PHE A 156 -42.52 7.51 -4.34
N MET A 157 -41.24 7.24 -4.55
CA MET A 157 -40.77 5.90 -4.90
C MET A 157 -40.93 4.91 -3.73
N SER A 158 -40.76 5.38 -2.50
CA SER A 158 -41.04 4.60 -1.29
C SER A 158 -42.53 4.26 -1.18
N ALA A 159 -43.42 5.24 -1.45
CA ALA A 159 -44.87 5.05 -1.50
C ALA A 159 -45.27 4.06 -2.62
N ALA A 160 -44.58 4.05 -3.73
CA ALA A 160 -44.78 3.13 -4.83
C ALA A 160 -44.17 1.74 -4.61
N LYS A 161 -43.55 1.47 -3.43
CA LYS A 161 -42.87 0.22 -3.08
C LYS A 161 -41.80 -0.20 -4.10
N GLN A 162 -41.03 0.76 -4.57
CA GLN A 162 -39.91 0.50 -5.48
C GLN A 162 -38.76 -0.21 -4.76
N ASP A 163 -37.82 -0.80 -5.55
CA ASP A 163 -36.62 -1.49 -5.06
C ASP A 163 -35.78 -0.56 -4.15
N GLU A 164 -35.42 -1.05 -2.98
CA GLU A 164 -34.58 -0.36 -2.00
C GLU A 164 -33.27 0.17 -2.60
N ARG A 165 -32.72 -0.50 -3.61
CA ARG A 165 -31.52 -0.05 -4.34
C ARG A 165 -31.74 1.30 -5.03
N LYS A 166 -32.94 1.53 -5.59
CA LYS A 166 -33.23 2.81 -6.26
C LYS A 166 -33.35 3.94 -5.25
N ILE A 167 -33.93 3.67 -4.11
CA ILE A 167 -34.03 4.59 -2.98
C ILE A 167 -32.61 4.92 -2.46
N GLN A 168 -31.75 3.92 -2.31
CA GLN A 168 -30.39 4.11 -1.86
C GLN A 168 -29.57 4.95 -2.86
N GLN A 169 -29.76 4.76 -4.17
CA GLN A 169 -29.10 5.59 -5.19
C GLN A 169 -29.49 7.07 -5.10
N LEU A 170 -30.74 7.38 -4.74
CA LEU A 170 -31.17 8.75 -4.49
C LEU A 170 -30.53 9.33 -3.24
N ASP A 171 -30.43 8.55 -2.16
CA ASP A 171 -29.73 8.95 -0.93
C ASP A 171 -28.25 9.24 -1.19
N ASP A 172 -27.57 8.35 -1.88
CA ASP A 172 -26.15 8.52 -2.24
C ASP A 172 -25.95 9.80 -3.09
N ARG A 173 -26.89 10.07 -4.00
CA ARG A 173 -26.85 11.28 -4.84
C ARG A 173 -27.08 12.56 -4.04
N ILE A 174 -28.05 12.56 -3.15
CA ILE A 174 -28.33 13.68 -2.21
C ILE A 174 -27.09 13.94 -1.36
N GLU A 175 -26.49 12.89 -0.79
CA GLU A 175 -25.30 13.01 0.06
C GLU A 175 -24.11 13.56 -0.76
N SER A 176 -23.91 13.09 -1.97
CA SER A 176 -22.88 13.59 -2.87
C SER A 176 -23.03 15.09 -3.17
N ILE A 177 -24.28 15.56 -3.40
CA ILE A 177 -24.56 16.98 -3.62
C ILE A 177 -24.29 17.78 -2.36
N LYS A 178 -24.74 17.31 -1.20
CA LYS A 178 -24.51 17.97 0.10
C LYS A 178 -23.01 18.13 0.43
N LYS A 179 -22.18 17.21 -0.03
CA LYS A 179 -20.72 17.26 0.10
C LYS A 179 -20.03 18.06 -1.02
N SER A 180 -20.74 18.51 -2.05
CA SER A 180 -20.14 19.21 -3.18
C SER A 180 -19.65 20.61 -2.79
N PRO A 181 -18.48 21.06 -3.31
CA PRO A 181 -17.97 22.41 -3.02
C PRO A 181 -18.95 23.53 -3.38
N LEU A 182 -19.75 23.35 -4.43
CA LEU A 182 -20.75 24.33 -4.86
C LEU A 182 -21.88 24.49 -3.83
N PHE A 183 -22.39 23.38 -3.30
CA PHE A 183 -23.45 23.40 -2.29
C PHE A 183 -22.96 24.01 -0.98
N LEU A 184 -21.78 23.58 -0.53
CA LEU A 184 -21.18 24.08 0.71
C LEU A 184 -20.90 25.59 0.65
N LYS A 185 -20.37 26.07 -0.50
CA LYS A 185 -20.11 27.51 -0.71
C LYS A 185 -21.40 28.34 -0.72
N LYS A 186 -22.44 27.89 -1.39
CA LYS A 186 -23.73 28.63 -1.41
C LYS A 186 -24.38 28.67 -0.03
N ASN A 187 -24.27 27.57 0.74
CA ASN A 187 -24.77 27.56 2.12
C ASN A 187 -23.95 28.49 3.02
N GLU A 188 -22.61 28.47 2.92
CA GLU A 188 -21.74 29.40 3.62
C GLU A 188 -22.15 30.85 3.40
N GLU A 189 -22.30 31.27 2.13
CA GLU A 189 -22.69 32.64 1.76
C GLU A 189 -24.05 33.03 2.36
N ALA A 190 -25.04 32.13 2.27
CA ALA A 190 -26.38 32.38 2.82
C ALA A 190 -26.38 32.48 4.37
N LEU A 191 -25.59 31.63 5.04
CA LEU A 191 -25.45 31.65 6.49
C LEU A 191 -24.72 32.88 6.99
N LEU A 192 -23.69 33.34 6.29
CA LEU A 192 -22.94 34.56 6.65
C LEU A 192 -23.83 35.81 6.56
N VAL A 193 -24.63 35.96 5.51
CA VAL A 193 -25.58 37.09 5.35
C VAL A 193 -26.63 37.06 6.49
N ASN A 194 -27.14 35.86 6.83
CA ASN A 194 -28.11 35.71 7.89
C ASN A 194 -27.49 36.02 9.26
N LEU A 195 -26.29 35.55 9.51
CA LEU A 195 -25.51 35.80 10.74
C LEU A 195 -25.28 37.30 10.98
N GLU A 196 -24.86 38.07 9.95
CA GLU A 196 -24.68 39.53 10.06
C GLU A 196 -25.97 40.23 10.49
N SER A 197 -27.11 39.84 9.89
CA SER A 197 -28.41 40.35 10.27
C SER A 197 -28.82 40.04 11.73
N LEU A 198 -28.55 38.76 12.17
CA LEU A 198 -28.89 38.35 13.54
C LEU A 198 -28.00 39.03 14.59
N VAL A 199 -26.73 39.22 14.31
CA VAL A 199 -25.80 39.92 15.22
C VAL A 199 -26.18 41.41 15.31
N SER A 200 -26.44 42.08 14.22
CA SER A 200 -26.83 43.49 14.18
C SER A 200 -28.16 43.76 14.91
N THR A 201 -29.09 42.80 14.91
CA THR A 201 -30.37 42.90 15.62
C THR A 201 -30.34 42.37 17.05
N GLY A 202 -29.19 41.97 17.56
CA GLY A 202 -28.99 41.49 18.92
C GLY A 202 -29.61 40.10 19.22
N GLN A 203 -29.97 39.34 18.19
CA GLN A 203 -30.58 37.99 18.34
C GLN A 203 -29.51 36.91 18.59
N LYS A 204 -28.74 37.04 19.69
CA LYS A 204 -27.54 36.25 19.98
C LYS A 204 -27.75 34.73 19.94
N THR A 205 -28.84 34.24 20.55
CA THR A 205 -29.16 32.79 20.58
C THR A 205 -29.35 32.22 19.17
N LYS A 206 -30.02 32.96 18.26
CA LYS A 206 -30.17 32.54 16.88
C LYS A 206 -28.85 32.65 16.09
N ALA A 207 -28.03 33.66 16.39
CA ALA A 207 -26.72 33.79 15.79
C ALA A 207 -25.80 32.63 16.17
N ILE A 208 -25.84 32.17 17.44
CA ILE A 208 -25.13 30.96 17.90
C ILE A 208 -25.55 29.73 17.10
N ALA A 209 -26.85 29.52 16.89
CA ALA A 209 -27.32 28.40 16.07
C ALA A 209 -26.78 28.45 14.63
N LYS A 210 -26.69 29.65 14.02
CA LYS A 210 -26.14 29.80 12.67
C LYS A 210 -24.60 29.63 12.61
N LEU A 211 -23.88 29.97 13.66
CA LEU A 211 -22.47 29.67 13.81
C LEU A 211 -22.24 28.15 13.89
N GLN A 212 -23.08 27.42 14.60
CA GLN A 212 -22.99 25.98 14.69
C GLN A 212 -23.21 25.29 13.32
N GLU A 213 -24.17 25.80 12.52
CA GLU A 213 -24.38 25.33 11.13
C GLU A 213 -23.14 25.62 10.25
N LEU A 214 -22.49 26.79 10.42
CA LEU A 214 -21.23 27.14 9.72
C LEU A 214 -20.06 26.26 10.17
N GLU A 215 -19.97 25.94 11.47
CA GLU A 215 -18.96 25.05 12.03
C GLU A 215 -19.02 23.68 11.32
N GLU A 216 -20.23 23.13 11.15
CA GLU A 216 -20.43 21.85 10.48
C GLU A 216 -19.99 21.89 9.01
N ILE A 217 -20.32 22.97 8.28
CA ILE A 217 -19.89 23.16 6.88
C ILE A 217 -18.36 23.23 6.80
N TYR A 218 -17.70 24.01 7.64
CA TYR A 218 -16.26 24.13 7.64
C TYR A 218 -15.56 22.83 8.04
N PHE A 219 -16.16 22.03 8.95
CA PHE A 219 -15.65 20.72 9.30
C PHE A 219 -15.74 19.74 8.12
N GLN A 220 -16.87 19.72 7.39
CA GLN A 220 -17.00 18.91 6.16
C GLN A 220 -16.00 19.35 5.08
N TRP A 221 -15.67 20.62 5.03
CA TRP A 221 -14.69 21.18 4.07
C TRP A 221 -13.23 20.97 4.52
N LYS A 222 -13.02 20.39 5.70
CA LYS A 222 -11.71 20.24 6.35
C LYS A 222 -10.96 21.57 6.54
N ARG A 223 -11.71 22.66 6.68
CA ARG A 223 -11.16 24.00 6.94
C ARG A 223 -11.07 24.26 8.42
N MET A 224 -10.13 23.59 9.10
CA MET A 224 -10.00 23.67 10.55
C MET A 224 -9.70 25.08 11.07
N ASP A 225 -9.04 25.92 10.27
CA ASP A 225 -8.86 27.37 10.55
C ASP A 225 -10.18 28.08 10.76
N LYS A 226 -11.16 27.83 9.89
CA LYS A 226 -12.48 28.42 9.96
C LYS A 226 -13.35 27.82 11.04
N VAL A 227 -13.21 26.53 11.31
CA VAL A 227 -13.89 25.86 12.42
C VAL A 227 -13.47 26.53 13.74
N VAL A 228 -12.16 26.71 13.94
CA VAL A 228 -11.62 27.42 15.12
C VAL A 228 -12.20 28.85 15.24
N GLU A 229 -12.16 29.65 14.17
CA GLU A 229 -12.70 31.01 14.14
C GLU A 229 -14.19 31.03 14.52
N THR A 230 -14.96 30.09 14.00
CA THR A 230 -16.41 30.01 14.22
C THR A 230 -16.73 29.64 15.67
N ILE A 231 -16.02 28.67 16.25
CA ILE A 231 -16.18 28.31 17.67
C ILE A 231 -15.80 29.49 18.58
N GLN A 232 -14.74 30.21 18.24
CA GLN A 232 -14.34 31.40 19.05
C GLN A 232 -15.42 32.49 19.02
N LYS A 233 -16.06 32.75 17.88
CA LYS A 233 -17.20 33.66 17.77
C LYS A 233 -18.40 33.16 18.61
N THR A 234 -18.68 31.87 18.55
CA THR A 234 -19.74 31.24 19.36
C THR A 234 -19.47 31.43 20.83
N MET A 235 -18.23 31.22 21.27
CA MET A 235 -17.82 31.41 22.66
C MET A 235 -18.04 32.85 23.13
N THR A 236 -17.64 33.84 22.35
CA THR A 236 -17.88 35.26 22.67
C THR A 236 -19.34 35.56 22.88
N LEU A 237 -20.23 35.05 22.01
CA LEU A 237 -21.67 35.26 22.16
C LEU A 237 -22.25 34.52 23.38
N LEU A 238 -21.73 33.33 23.71
CA LEU A 238 -22.14 32.56 24.90
C LEU A 238 -21.73 33.27 26.21
N GLU A 239 -20.52 33.85 26.23
CA GLU A 239 -20.06 34.66 27.36
C GLU A 239 -20.94 35.92 27.57
N GLU A 240 -21.35 36.58 26.45
CA GLU A 240 -22.22 37.75 26.49
C GLU A 240 -23.66 37.46 27.00
N ILE A 241 -24.12 36.21 26.91
CA ILE A 241 -25.43 35.76 27.45
C ILE A 241 -25.30 34.99 28.77
N ASP A 242 -24.10 34.92 29.35
CA ASP A 242 -23.71 34.21 30.59
C ASP A 242 -24.06 32.71 30.59
N ASP A 243 -24.09 32.11 29.42
CA ASP A 243 -24.26 30.64 29.28
C ASP A 243 -22.91 29.90 29.43
N LYS A 244 -22.53 29.72 30.70
CA LYS A 244 -21.30 29.03 31.09
C LYS A 244 -21.29 27.56 30.68
N GLY A 245 -22.44 26.90 30.74
CA GLY A 245 -22.55 25.47 30.37
C GLY A 245 -22.17 25.22 28.91
N SER A 246 -22.82 25.95 27.99
CA SER A 246 -22.52 25.85 26.55
C SER A 246 -21.10 26.34 26.21
N ALA A 247 -20.63 27.41 26.92
CA ALA A 247 -19.24 27.85 26.75
C ALA A 247 -18.22 26.77 27.14
N GLY A 248 -18.47 26.02 28.21
CA GLY A 248 -17.65 24.88 28.62
C GLY A 248 -17.56 23.79 27.55
N VAL A 249 -18.70 23.53 26.87
CA VAL A 249 -18.74 22.57 25.73
C VAL A 249 -17.89 23.10 24.57
N CYS A 250 -17.99 24.38 24.22
CA CYS A 250 -17.18 24.98 23.14
C CYS A 250 -15.69 24.93 23.47
N TYR A 251 -15.28 25.18 24.72
CA TYR A 251 -13.89 24.99 25.16
C TYR A 251 -13.41 23.55 24.93
N ALA A 252 -14.24 22.56 25.29
CA ALA A 252 -13.91 21.14 25.10
C ALA A 252 -13.76 20.77 23.60
N ASN A 253 -14.69 21.22 22.76
CA ASN A 253 -14.65 20.99 21.32
C ASN A 253 -13.42 21.63 20.69
N LEU A 254 -13.14 22.88 21.03
CA LEU A 254 -11.98 23.61 20.52
C LEU A 254 -10.66 22.93 20.92
N ALA A 255 -10.57 22.42 22.14
CA ALA A 255 -9.43 21.65 22.60
C ALA A 255 -9.24 20.36 21.78
N GLY A 256 -10.36 19.65 21.49
CA GLY A 256 -10.33 18.47 20.63
C GLY A 256 -9.83 18.76 19.22
N ILE A 257 -10.27 19.87 18.62
CA ILE A 257 -9.82 20.31 17.29
C ILE A 257 -8.33 20.63 17.29
N TYR A 258 -7.84 21.36 18.28
CA TYR A 258 -6.40 21.64 18.39
C TYR A 258 -5.57 20.37 18.58
N LEU A 259 -6.11 19.38 19.30
CA LEU A 259 -5.45 18.10 19.44
C LEU A 259 -5.38 17.34 18.11
N GLN A 260 -6.46 17.39 17.31
CA GLN A 260 -6.49 16.83 15.97
C GLN A 260 -5.50 17.54 15.04
N MET A 261 -5.48 18.86 15.02
CA MET A 261 -4.50 19.64 14.24
C MET A 261 -3.05 19.31 14.63
N SER A 262 -2.81 19.06 15.93
CA SER A 262 -1.51 18.61 16.40
C SER A 262 -1.11 17.27 15.82
N ALA A 263 -2.04 16.32 15.73
CA ALA A 263 -1.82 15.00 15.13
C ALA A 263 -1.63 15.07 13.59
N GLU A 264 -2.23 16.06 12.94
CA GLU A 264 -2.15 16.30 11.49
C GLU A 264 -0.91 17.13 11.05
N GLY A 265 0.08 17.30 11.92
CA GLY A 265 1.38 17.91 11.58
C GLY A 265 1.62 19.32 12.13
N GLN A 266 0.82 19.78 13.11
CA GLN A 266 0.99 21.05 13.82
C GLN A 266 1.26 20.81 15.33
N PRO A 267 2.41 20.21 15.70
CA PRO A 267 2.64 19.71 17.07
C PRO A 267 2.57 20.80 18.14
N GLU A 268 2.78 22.07 17.80
CA GLU A 268 2.64 23.20 18.71
C GLU A 268 1.21 23.40 19.22
N LYS A 269 0.19 22.93 18.47
CA LYS A 269 -1.23 23.06 18.83
C LYS A 269 -1.66 22.25 20.05
N VAL A 270 -0.82 21.33 20.51
CA VAL A 270 -1.05 20.60 21.75
C VAL A 270 -1.12 21.51 22.98
N ASN A 271 -0.40 22.65 22.98
CA ASN A 271 -0.40 23.60 24.10
C ASN A 271 -1.71 24.38 24.16
N GLU A 272 -2.27 24.75 23.02
CA GLU A 272 -3.61 25.33 22.93
C GLU A 272 -4.68 24.33 23.38
N ALA A 273 -4.58 23.07 22.95
CA ALA A 273 -5.47 22.00 23.40
C ALA A 273 -5.47 21.85 24.93
N GLU A 274 -4.27 21.79 25.55
CA GLU A 274 -4.11 21.74 27.01
C GLU A 274 -4.79 22.93 27.69
N THR A 275 -4.58 24.13 27.15
CA THR A 275 -5.14 25.37 27.72
C THR A 275 -6.67 25.35 27.71
N TYR A 276 -7.28 24.94 26.61
CA TYR A 276 -8.73 24.92 26.45
C TYR A 276 -9.37 23.74 27.21
N PHE A 277 -8.73 22.59 27.33
CA PHE A 277 -9.22 21.52 28.23
C PHE A 277 -9.24 21.96 29.68
N LYS A 278 -8.23 22.70 30.15
CA LYS A 278 -8.22 23.27 31.52
C LYS A 278 -9.32 24.30 31.72
N LYS A 279 -9.61 25.16 30.74
CA LYS A 279 -10.72 26.11 30.76
C LYS A 279 -12.06 25.37 30.82
N ALA A 280 -12.25 24.35 29.98
CA ALA A 280 -13.45 23.51 29.98
C ALA A 280 -13.66 22.87 31.35
N LEU A 281 -12.63 22.26 31.92
CA LEU A 281 -12.66 21.61 33.21
C LEU A 281 -13.06 22.57 34.34
N LYS A 282 -12.53 23.80 34.32
CA LYS A 282 -12.88 24.84 35.31
C LYS A 282 -14.34 25.29 35.24
N VAL A 283 -14.91 25.31 34.03
CA VAL A 283 -16.30 25.77 33.81
C VAL A 283 -17.32 24.68 34.06
N ILE A 284 -17.05 23.46 33.55
CA ILE A 284 -17.95 22.31 33.66
C ILE A 284 -17.95 21.76 35.11
N GLY A 285 -16.77 21.67 35.73
CA GLY A 285 -16.59 21.20 37.11
C GLY A 285 -17.33 19.88 37.35
N ASP A 286 -17.98 19.80 38.53
CA ASP A 286 -18.74 18.59 38.96
C ASP A 286 -20.15 18.53 38.40
N SER A 287 -20.58 19.53 37.61
CA SER A 287 -21.95 19.60 37.07
C SER A 287 -22.22 18.51 36.03
N ASP A 288 -21.20 18.05 35.29
CA ASP A 288 -21.28 16.96 34.36
C ASP A 288 -20.10 15.98 34.56
N LYS A 289 -20.33 14.99 35.44
CA LYS A 289 -19.31 13.99 35.79
C LYS A 289 -18.74 13.23 34.57
N ARG A 290 -19.60 12.89 33.62
CA ARG A 290 -19.17 12.15 32.42
C ARG A 290 -18.19 12.98 31.56
N ARG A 291 -18.54 14.26 31.35
CA ARG A 291 -17.69 15.17 30.58
C ARG A 291 -16.42 15.53 31.34
N ASN A 292 -16.54 15.71 32.68
CA ASN A 292 -15.38 15.95 33.53
C ASN A 292 -14.33 14.81 33.43
N SER A 293 -14.80 13.55 33.54
CA SER A 293 -13.88 12.39 33.39
C SER A 293 -13.22 12.32 32.01
N TYR A 294 -13.96 12.66 30.94
CA TYR A 294 -13.39 12.74 29.56
C TYR A 294 -12.31 13.82 29.44
N LEU A 295 -12.54 15.02 29.98
CA LEU A 295 -11.57 16.13 29.97
C LEU A 295 -10.29 15.78 30.73
N LEU A 296 -10.43 15.16 31.92
CA LEU A 296 -9.30 14.68 32.71
C LEU A 296 -8.52 13.59 31.95
N GLY A 297 -9.21 12.64 31.34
CA GLY A 297 -8.58 11.61 30.51
C GLY A 297 -7.79 12.21 29.32
N SER A 298 -8.37 13.21 28.65
CA SER A 298 -7.73 13.91 27.53
C SER A 298 -6.48 14.69 27.98
N LEU A 299 -6.53 15.38 29.12
CA LEU A 299 -5.37 16.02 29.72
C LEU A 299 -4.32 14.99 30.13
N GLY A 300 -4.72 13.86 30.71
CA GLY A 300 -3.83 12.75 31.03
C GLY A 300 -3.06 12.25 29.80
N ASN A 301 -3.74 12.07 28.67
CA ASN A 301 -3.11 11.66 27.41
C ASN A 301 -2.13 12.72 26.88
N ILE A 302 -2.48 14.02 26.94
CA ILE A 302 -1.56 15.10 26.55
C ILE A 302 -0.30 15.04 27.40
N TYR A 303 -0.43 14.91 28.72
CA TYR A 303 0.73 14.81 29.61
C TYR A 303 1.54 13.54 29.41
N LEU A 304 0.88 12.42 29.13
CA LEU A 304 1.56 11.17 28.79
C LEU A 304 2.45 11.33 27.55
N ASN A 305 1.90 11.90 26.49
CA ASN A 305 2.64 12.16 25.24
C ASN A 305 3.78 13.19 25.42
N GLN A 306 3.63 14.12 26.35
CA GLN A 306 4.68 15.07 26.74
C GLN A 306 5.69 14.49 27.74
N ASN A 307 5.57 13.20 28.10
CA ASN A 307 6.39 12.53 29.13
C ASN A 307 6.32 13.18 30.52
N LYS A 308 5.22 13.88 30.80
CA LYS A 308 4.93 14.49 32.14
C LYS A 308 4.14 13.48 32.98
N LEU A 309 4.82 12.41 33.40
CA LEU A 309 4.18 11.17 33.92
C LEU A 309 3.38 11.40 35.21
N GLU A 310 3.85 12.28 36.12
CA GLU A 310 3.15 12.61 37.36
C GLU A 310 1.82 13.32 37.09
N LEU A 311 1.81 14.29 36.18
CA LEU A 311 0.58 15.01 35.79
C LEU A 311 -0.39 14.08 35.05
N ALA A 312 0.14 13.17 34.21
CA ALA A 312 -0.68 12.16 33.54
C ALA A 312 -1.37 11.25 34.56
N TRP A 313 -0.60 10.75 35.54
CA TRP A 313 -1.14 9.92 36.63
C TRP A 313 -2.25 10.61 37.40
N GLU A 314 -1.99 11.84 37.89
CA GLU A 314 -2.97 12.61 38.68
C GLU A 314 -4.31 12.82 37.91
N ASN A 315 -4.24 13.11 36.63
CA ASN A 315 -5.42 13.32 35.82
C ASN A 315 -6.17 12.01 35.52
N PHE A 316 -5.47 10.93 35.22
CA PHE A 316 -6.08 9.62 35.03
C PHE A 316 -6.69 9.06 36.31
N GLU A 317 -6.06 9.24 37.47
CA GLU A 317 -6.59 8.81 38.77
C GLU A 317 -7.87 9.56 39.12
N LYS A 318 -7.91 10.89 38.91
CA LYS A 318 -9.14 11.69 39.11
C LYS A 318 -10.24 11.23 38.15
N SER A 319 -9.91 10.98 36.87
CA SER A 319 -10.86 10.46 35.89
C SER A 319 -11.41 9.09 36.30
N LEU A 320 -10.54 8.16 36.71
CA LEU A 320 -10.89 6.84 37.19
C LEU A 320 -11.87 6.90 38.37
N LYS A 321 -11.56 7.73 39.36
CA LYS A 321 -12.47 7.91 40.54
C LYS A 321 -13.85 8.34 40.13
N ILE A 322 -13.99 9.27 39.20
CA ILE A 322 -15.29 9.74 38.69
C ILE A 322 -16.04 8.60 37.98
N MET A 323 -15.35 7.78 37.21
CA MET A 323 -15.91 6.63 36.51
C MET A 323 -16.41 5.57 37.50
N GLN A 324 -15.64 5.29 38.56
CA GLN A 324 -16.03 4.40 39.65
C GLN A 324 -17.30 4.91 40.39
N GLU A 325 -17.34 6.20 40.73
CA GLU A 325 -18.49 6.82 41.38
C GLU A 325 -19.76 6.84 40.50
N SER A 326 -19.59 6.92 39.16
CA SER A 326 -20.70 6.91 38.21
C SER A 326 -21.18 5.52 37.82
N GLY A 327 -20.41 4.47 38.19
CA GLY A 327 -20.67 3.09 37.80
C GLY A 327 -20.35 2.77 36.34
N ASP A 328 -19.57 3.63 35.63
CA ASP A 328 -19.13 3.39 34.25
C ASP A 328 -18.00 2.35 34.23
N LYS A 329 -18.38 1.07 34.14
CA LYS A 329 -17.41 -0.04 34.19
C LYS A 329 -16.44 -0.07 33.01
N LEU A 330 -16.90 0.32 31.81
CA LEU A 330 -16.01 0.43 30.65
C LEU A 330 -15.07 1.63 30.75
N GLY A 331 -15.56 2.74 31.27
CA GLY A 331 -14.74 3.89 31.64
C GLY A 331 -13.69 3.53 32.69
N GLU A 332 -14.10 2.83 33.77
CA GLU A 332 -13.21 2.34 34.81
C GLU A 332 -12.08 1.47 34.27
N ALA A 333 -12.41 0.53 33.37
CA ALA A 333 -11.42 -0.33 32.72
C ALA A 333 -10.41 0.49 31.89
N ARG A 334 -10.88 1.48 31.12
CA ARG A 334 -9.99 2.41 30.39
C ARG A 334 -9.12 3.25 31.31
N GLY A 335 -9.66 3.65 32.47
CA GLY A 335 -8.90 4.37 33.51
C GLY A 335 -7.71 3.54 34.01
N TYR A 336 -7.94 2.26 34.33
CA TYR A 336 -6.88 1.35 34.71
C TYR A 336 -5.86 1.14 33.59
N ALA A 337 -6.30 0.94 32.35
CA ALA A 337 -5.38 0.82 31.20
C ALA A 337 -4.46 2.04 31.07
N ASN A 338 -4.99 3.25 31.19
CA ASN A 338 -4.22 4.48 31.12
C ASN A 338 -3.20 4.61 32.26
N LEU A 339 -3.57 4.20 33.47
CA LEU A 339 -2.63 4.15 34.61
C LEU A 339 -1.55 3.09 34.39
N GLY A 340 -1.90 1.96 33.80
CA GLY A 340 -0.96 0.94 33.35
C GLY A 340 0.08 1.48 32.36
N ASN A 341 -0.38 2.28 31.38
CA ASN A 341 0.51 2.95 30.41
C ASN A 341 1.52 3.88 31.11
N VAL A 342 1.06 4.66 32.10
CA VAL A 342 1.95 5.54 32.88
C VAL A 342 3.00 4.72 33.63
N ARG A 343 2.59 3.64 34.30
CA ARG A 343 3.51 2.75 35.02
C ARG A 343 4.51 2.05 34.09
N GLY A 344 4.06 1.64 32.91
CA GLY A 344 4.92 1.08 31.86
C GLY A 344 6.01 2.06 31.44
N LEU A 345 5.67 3.32 31.17
CA LEU A 345 6.64 4.36 30.84
C LEU A 345 7.59 4.70 32.00
N GLN A 346 7.13 4.56 33.24
CA GLN A 346 7.99 4.66 34.45
C GLN A 346 8.88 3.42 34.64
N LYS A 347 8.77 2.40 33.79
CA LYS A 347 9.43 1.10 33.89
C LYS A 347 9.11 0.33 35.18
N ASN A 348 7.97 0.64 35.78
CA ASN A 348 7.45 -0.10 36.93
C ASN A 348 6.52 -1.21 36.44
N TRP A 349 7.14 -2.31 35.98
CA TRP A 349 6.44 -3.38 35.26
C TRP A 349 5.40 -4.09 36.14
N ASP A 350 5.68 -4.30 37.43
CA ASP A 350 4.75 -4.97 38.34
C ASP A 350 3.48 -4.13 38.60
N ALA A 351 3.65 -2.83 38.81
CA ALA A 351 2.51 -1.94 38.95
C ALA A 351 1.72 -1.76 37.63
N ALA A 352 2.40 -1.82 36.48
CA ALA A 352 1.73 -1.80 35.17
C ALA A 352 0.90 -3.07 34.96
N GLU A 353 1.47 -4.24 35.28
CA GLU A 353 0.77 -5.54 35.24
C GLU A 353 -0.51 -5.51 36.08
N GLU A 354 -0.45 -5.06 37.33
CA GLU A 354 -1.62 -4.94 38.22
C GLU A 354 -2.74 -4.10 37.60
N GLN A 355 -2.39 -2.96 37.04
CA GLN A 355 -3.37 -2.07 36.40
C GLN A 355 -3.99 -2.69 35.14
N TYR A 356 -3.21 -3.31 34.28
CA TYR A 356 -3.70 -3.98 33.08
C TYR A 356 -4.58 -5.20 33.41
N LEU A 357 -4.23 -5.98 34.44
CA LEU A 357 -5.05 -7.10 34.91
C LEU A 357 -6.42 -6.59 35.43
N SER A 358 -6.42 -5.48 36.18
CA SER A 358 -7.68 -4.85 36.66
C SER A 358 -8.54 -4.37 35.48
N SER A 359 -7.91 -3.80 34.44
CA SER A 359 -8.59 -3.42 33.20
C SER A 359 -9.15 -4.64 32.48
N LEU A 360 -8.35 -5.69 32.30
CA LEU A 360 -8.74 -6.92 31.60
C LEU A 360 -9.95 -7.58 32.26
N GLU A 361 -9.94 -7.73 33.60
CA GLU A 361 -11.07 -8.30 34.36
C GLU A 361 -12.38 -7.56 34.10
N LEU A 362 -12.34 -6.23 34.04
CA LEU A 362 -13.52 -5.41 33.73
C LEU A 362 -13.96 -5.52 32.27
N MET A 363 -13.02 -5.58 31.34
CA MET A 363 -13.32 -5.78 29.92
C MET A 363 -13.95 -7.16 29.67
N GLU A 364 -13.46 -8.22 30.33
CA GLU A 364 -14.02 -9.57 30.27
C GLU A 364 -15.46 -9.61 30.82
N LYS A 365 -15.70 -9.02 32.01
CA LYS A 365 -17.06 -8.94 32.60
C LYS A 365 -18.05 -8.20 31.71
N ASN A 366 -17.61 -7.29 30.86
CA ASN A 366 -18.43 -6.54 29.94
C ASN A 366 -18.39 -7.09 28.50
N GLU A 367 -17.78 -8.23 28.28
CA GLU A 367 -17.66 -8.91 26.97
C GLU A 367 -17.10 -7.98 25.87
N ASN A 368 -16.22 -7.04 26.25
CA ASN A 368 -15.63 -6.07 25.32
C ASN A 368 -14.41 -6.67 24.62
N ARG A 369 -14.64 -7.41 23.53
CA ARG A 369 -13.60 -8.11 22.76
C ARG A 369 -12.44 -7.21 22.33
N PRO A 370 -12.66 -6.01 21.72
CA PRO A 370 -11.54 -5.13 21.37
C PRO A 370 -10.71 -4.71 22.59
N GLY A 371 -11.38 -4.40 23.71
CA GLY A 371 -10.69 -4.06 24.95
C GLY A 371 -9.89 -5.23 25.52
N ILE A 372 -10.43 -6.46 25.46
CA ILE A 372 -9.72 -7.68 25.91
C ILE A 372 -8.47 -7.89 25.06
N ALA A 373 -8.57 -7.82 23.73
CA ALA A 373 -7.43 -7.98 22.83
C ALA A 373 -6.31 -6.98 23.13
N GLN A 374 -6.67 -5.70 23.27
CA GLN A 374 -5.72 -4.64 23.59
C GLN A 374 -5.04 -4.83 24.96
N GLN A 375 -5.78 -5.26 25.99
CA GLN A 375 -5.17 -5.52 27.31
C GLN A 375 -4.28 -6.76 27.31
N CYS A 376 -4.66 -7.82 26.59
CA CYS A 376 -3.79 -8.97 26.39
C CYS A 376 -2.51 -8.57 25.67
N GLU A 377 -2.57 -7.77 24.63
CA GLU A 377 -1.38 -7.25 23.95
C GLU A 377 -0.49 -6.43 24.90
N SER A 378 -1.08 -5.50 25.68
CA SER A 378 -0.34 -4.68 26.64
C SER A 378 0.33 -5.53 27.75
N LEU A 379 -0.36 -6.57 28.25
CA LEU A 379 0.21 -7.53 29.21
C LEU A 379 1.35 -8.34 28.58
N GLY A 380 1.17 -8.77 27.32
CA GLY A 380 2.23 -9.44 26.56
C GLY A 380 3.50 -8.59 26.49
N ASP A 381 3.37 -7.29 26.19
CA ASP A 381 4.49 -6.34 26.15
C ASP A 381 5.15 -6.18 27.53
N ILE A 382 4.39 -6.15 28.61
CA ILE A 382 4.94 -6.09 29.99
C ILE A 382 5.71 -7.38 30.34
N TYR A 383 5.11 -8.54 30.05
CA TYR A 383 5.79 -9.81 30.32
C TYR A 383 7.05 -9.98 29.46
N LEU A 384 7.04 -9.46 28.24
CA LEU A 384 8.23 -9.42 27.40
C LEU A 384 9.36 -8.58 28.03
N LYS A 385 9.01 -7.41 28.63
CA LYS A 385 9.97 -6.57 29.36
C LYS A 385 10.49 -7.20 30.65
N LYS A 386 9.69 -8.07 31.27
CA LYS A 386 10.08 -8.88 32.44
C LYS A 386 10.83 -10.16 32.06
N GLU A 387 10.97 -10.46 30.76
CA GLU A 387 11.51 -11.71 30.22
C GLU A 387 10.73 -12.95 30.70
N GLU A 388 9.44 -12.80 30.99
CA GLU A 388 8.49 -13.87 31.29
C GLU A 388 7.83 -14.35 30.01
N PHE A 389 8.62 -14.98 29.15
CA PHE A 389 8.26 -15.25 27.75
C PHE A 389 7.03 -16.14 27.60
N ASP A 390 6.82 -17.12 28.49
CA ASP A 390 5.66 -18.02 28.43
C ASP A 390 4.35 -17.23 28.65
N LYS A 391 4.34 -16.32 29.62
CA LYS A 391 3.17 -15.45 29.85
C LYS A 391 2.97 -14.44 28.70
N ALA A 392 4.07 -13.93 28.14
CA ALA A 392 4.01 -13.04 26.99
C ALA A 392 3.39 -13.77 25.78
N GLU A 393 3.83 -15.00 25.49
CA GLU A 393 3.27 -15.85 24.44
C GLU A 393 1.76 -16.06 24.62
N ASP A 394 1.33 -16.52 25.82
CA ASP A 394 -0.09 -16.79 26.11
C ASP A 394 -0.96 -15.55 25.86
N ASN A 395 -0.49 -14.38 26.28
CA ASN A 395 -1.24 -13.15 26.10
C ASN A 395 -1.27 -12.66 24.65
N PHE A 396 -0.15 -12.75 23.93
CA PHE A 396 -0.13 -12.39 22.52
C PHE A 396 -0.94 -13.36 21.65
N MET A 397 -0.91 -14.64 21.92
CA MET A 397 -1.76 -15.61 21.22
C MET A 397 -3.24 -15.28 21.40
N ARG A 398 -3.65 -15.01 22.66
CA ARG A 398 -5.02 -14.61 22.94
C ARG A 398 -5.44 -13.31 22.24
N ALA A 399 -4.53 -12.32 22.16
CA ALA A 399 -4.76 -11.09 21.42
C ALA A 399 -4.90 -11.36 19.94
N SER A 400 -4.01 -12.18 19.35
CA SER A 400 -4.06 -12.56 17.92
C SER A 400 -5.38 -13.23 17.55
N ASP A 401 -5.84 -14.22 18.32
CA ASP A 401 -7.09 -14.91 18.09
C ASP A 401 -8.28 -13.94 18.06
N LEU A 402 -8.32 -12.98 18.99
CA LEU A 402 -9.37 -11.97 19.05
C LEU A 402 -9.33 -10.98 17.89
N TYR A 403 -8.12 -10.55 17.47
CA TYR A 403 -7.97 -9.67 16.30
C TYR A 403 -8.34 -10.39 14.99
N GLU A 404 -8.05 -11.70 14.86
CA GLU A 404 -8.49 -12.50 13.72
C GLU A 404 -10.02 -12.59 13.64
N GLU A 405 -10.70 -12.87 14.77
CA GLU A 405 -12.18 -12.87 14.85
C GLU A 405 -12.78 -11.52 14.42
N MET A 406 -12.12 -10.42 14.76
CA MET A 406 -12.53 -9.05 14.39
C MET A 406 -12.09 -8.65 12.97
N LYS A 407 -11.29 -9.47 12.28
CA LYS A 407 -10.72 -9.19 10.95
C LYS A 407 -9.79 -7.96 10.90
N GLU A 408 -9.12 -7.67 12.00
CA GLU A 408 -8.13 -6.58 12.13
C GLU A 408 -6.74 -7.05 11.70
N GLN A 409 -6.52 -7.18 10.41
CA GLN A 409 -5.32 -7.80 9.83
C GLN A 409 -4.00 -7.13 10.26
N ASN A 410 -4.00 -5.80 10.40
CA ASN A 410 -2.78 -5.07 10.82
C ASN A 410 -2.40 -5.43 12.26
N SER A 411 -3.38 -5.47 13.17
CA SER A 411 -3.15 -5.84 14.58
C SER A 411 -2.69 -7.29 14.71
N VAL A 412 -3.27 -8.20 13.90
CA VAL A 412 -2.82 -9.61 13.82
C VAL A 412 -1.34 -9.67 13.44
N GLN A 413 -0.94 -8.94 12.38
CA GLN A 413 0.46 -8.95 11.93
C GLN A 413 1.42 -8.41 13.00
N GLU A 414 1.05 -7.30 13.66
CA GLU A 414 1.87 -6.71 14.72
C GLU A 414 2.10 -7.69 15.89
N VAL A 415 1.04 -8.36 16.33
CA VAL A 415 1.14 -9.35 17.41
C VAL A 415 1.93 -10.60 16.96
N GLN A 416 1.77 -11.04 15.71
CA GLN A 416 2.55 -12.14 15.15
C GLN A 416 4.05 -11.81 15.10
N ASP A 417 4.42 -10.57 14.74
CA ASP A 417 5.81 -10.13 14.76
C ASP A 417 6.40 -10.17 16.18
N LYS A 418 5.61 -9.80 17.21
CA LYS A 418 6.01 -9.91 18.62
C LYS A 418 6.18 -11.38 19.05
N LEU A 419 5.30 -12.28 18.62
CA LEU A 419 5.43 -13.72 18.85
C LEU A 419 6.69 -14.28 18.18
N MET A 420 6.96 -13.90 16.93
CA MET A 420 8.19 -14.29 16.24
C MET A 420 9.45 -13.81 16.98
N PHE A 421 9.41 -12.61 17.55
CA PHE A 421 10.49 -12.11 18.39
C PHE A 421 10.70 -13.00 19.62
N ILE A 422 9.63 -13.40 20.35
CA ILE A 422 9.74 -14.32 21.50
C ILE A 422 10.37 -15.64 21.06
N PHE A 423 9.88 -16.22 19.98
CA PHE A 423 10.36 -17.49 19.45
C PHE A 423 11.83 -17.46 18.98
N SER A 424 12.36 -16.26 18.74
CA SER A 424 13.79 -16.08 18.44
C SER A 424 14.69 -15.94 19.68
N GLN A 425 14.11 -15.78 20.90
CA GLN A 425 14.90 -15.54 22.11
C GLN A 425 15.60 -16.79 22.61
N PRO A 426 16.95 -16.79 22.78
CA PRO A 426 17.67 -17.98 23.23
C PRO A 426 17.21 -18.51 24.59
N LYS A 427 16.86 -17.64 25.53
CA LYS A 427 16.34 -17.98 26.84
C LYS A 427 15.01 -18.72 26.77
N TYR A 428 14.09 -18.23 25.94
CA TYR A 428 12.80 -18.90 25.70
C TYR A 428 13.00 -20.28 25.10
N LEU A 429 13.81 -20.39 24.04
CA LEU A 429 14.08 -21.66 23.37
C LEU A 429 14.72 -22.68 24.32
N GLU A 430 15.67 -22.25 25.20
CA GLU A 430 16.28 -23.13 26.15
C GLU A 430 15.31 -23.63 27.25
N ASN A 431 14.48 -22.73 27.80
CA ASN A 431 13.44 -23.10 28.75
C ASN A 431 12.44 -24.09 28.15
N ARG A 432 11.96 -23.81 26.94
CA ARG A 432 11.00 -24.65 26.19
C ARG A 432 11.59 -26.03 25.92
N LYS A 433 12.85 -26.07 25.46
CA LYS A 433 13.58 -27.32 25.22
C LYS A 433 13.69 -28.16 26.53
N GLN A 434 14.02 -27.53 27.66
CA GLN A 434 14.09 -28.21 28.93
C GLN A 434 12.72 -28.76 29.36
N ALA A 435 11.68 -27.96 29.32
CA ALA A 435 10.31 -28.38 29.68
C ALA A 435 9.82 -29.57 28.83
N ILE A 436 10.06 -29.53 27.50
CA ILE A 436 9.70 -30.65 26.62
C ILE A 436 10.49 -31.91 26.99
N ARG A 437 11.80 -31.81 27.25
CA ARG A 437 12.62 -32.95 27.64
C ARG A 437 12.19 -33.59 29.00
N GLU A 438 11.74 -32.76 29.95
CA GLU A 438 11.14 -33.23 31.19
C GLU A 438 9.80 -33.93 30.93
N GLY A 439 8.98 -33.37 30.00
CA GLY A 439 7.76 -34.00 29.55
C GLY A 439 7.97 -35.37 28.91
N LEU A 440 8.99 -35.51 28.07
CA LEU A 440 9.36 -36.78 27.43
C LEU A 440 9.82 -37.86 28.41
N LYS A 441 10.35 -37.50 29.58
CA LYS A 441 10.78 -38.46 30.61
C LYS A 441 9.66 -38.98 31.50
N LYS A 442 8.46 -38.42 31.42
CA LYS A 442 7.33 -38.86 32.24
C LYS A 442 6.80 -40.23 31.79
N PRO A 443 6.47 -41.15 32.76
CA PRO A 443 5.99 -42.50 32.43
C PRO A 443 4.68 -42.52 31.65
N GLU A 444 3.89 -41.42 31.73
CA GLU A 444 2.64 -41.24 30.98
C GLU A 444 2.94 -41.06 29.49
N THR A 445 4.00 -40.35 29.16
CA THR A 445 4.44 -40.07 27.79
C THR A 445 4.95 -41.34 27.09
N GLU A 446 5.62 -42.28 27.84
CA GLU A 446 6.05 -43.54 27.25
C GLU A 446 4.87 -44.44 26.85
N LYS A 447 3.73 -44.27 27.50
CA LYS A 447 2.52 -45.08 27.24
C LYS A 447 1.59 -44.45 26.20
N ASP A 448 1.69 -43.16 25.99
CA ASP A 448 0.88 -42.39 25.05
C ASP A 448 1.73 -41.97 23.84
N LEU A 449 1.63 -42.79 22.78
CA LEU A 449 2.36 -42.51 21.53
C LEU A 449 2.00 -41.14 20.93
N LYS A 450 0.73 -40.71 21.04
CA LYS A 450 0.30 -39.41 20.50
C LYS A 450 0.95 -38.24 21.26
N LEU A 451 0.98 -38.31 22.58
CA LEU A 451 1.65 -37.32 23.42
C LEU A 451 3.16 -37.30 23.15
N LYS A 452 3.81 -38.50 23.03
CA LYS A 452 5.23 -38.59 22.69
C LYS A 452 5.55 -37.94 21.35
N LEU A 453 4.77 -38.23 20.32
CA LEU A 453 4.95 -37.64 18.99
C LEU A 453 4.74 -36.12 18.98
N MET A 454 3.76 -35.62 19.73
CA MET A 454 3.54 -34.19 19.89
C MET A 454 4.77 -33.51 20.52
N LEU A 455 5.26 -34.03 21.62
CA LEU A 455 6.45 -33.47 22.30
C LEU A 455 7.72 -33.58 21.45
N LEU A 456 7.91 -34.65 20.68
CA LEU A 456 9.04 -34.75 19.75
C LEU A 456 8.97 -33.75 18.61
N ASN A 457 7.79 -33.52 18.05
CA ASN A 457 7.61 -32.49 17.03
C ASN A 457 7.91 -31.09 17.59
N ASP A 458 7.41 -30.77 18.80
CA ASP A 458 7.72 -29.50 19.45
C ASP A 458 9.21 -29.35 19.74
N LEU A 459 9.88 -30.45 20.21
CA LEU A 459 11.33 -30.46 20.42
C LEU A 459 12.09 -30.21 19.10
N GLY A 460 11.67 -30.86 18.01
CA GLY A 460 12.24 -30.66 16.68
C GLY A 460 12.16 -29.21 16.22
N ASN A 461 11.01 -28.57 16.42
CA ASN A 461 10.80 -27.17 16.08
C ASN A 461 11.69 -26.23 16.91
N VAL A 462 11.76 -26.43 18.24
CA VAL A 462 12.62 -25.64 19.13
C VAL A 462 14.11 -25.80 18.78
N LEU A 463 14.53 -27.01 18.45
CA LEU A 463 15.93 -27.29 18.06
C LEU A 463 16.23 -26.66 16.68
N PHE A 464 15.27 -26.66 15.77
CA PHE A 464 15.39 -26.01 14.47
C PHE A 464 15.55 -24.49 14.63
N MET A 465 14.70 -23.85 15.45
CA MET A 465 14.75 -22.41 15.73
C MET A 465 16.03 -22.01 16.47
N SER A 466 16.57 -22.88 17.31
CA SER A 466 17.86 -22.66 18.03
C SER A 466 19.10 -23.02 17.21
N ASN A 467 18.95 -23.27 15.90
CA ASN A 467 20.03 -23.67 14.99
C ASN A 467 20.79 -24.94 15.42
N ASN A 468 20.19 -25.78 16.27
CA ASN A 468 20.77 -27.05 16.66
C ASN A 468 20.38 -28.17 15.69
N TRP A 469 20.83 -28.03 14.44
CA TRP A 469 20.46 -28.88 13.32
C TRP A 469 20.79 -30.36 13.52
N GLY A 470 21.89 -30.65 14.26
CA GLY A 470 22.32 -32.03 14.55
C GLY A 470 21.30 -32.81 15.36
N GLU A 471 20.91 -32.27 16.50
CA GLU A 471 19.95 -32.87 17.41
C GLU A 471 18.55 -32.85 16.82
N ALA A 472 18.19 -31.77 16.10
CA ALA A 472 16.91 -31.68 15.37
C ALA A 472 16.74 -32.83 14.36
N ALA A 473 17.80 -33.18 13.64
CA ALA A 473 17.77 -34.32 12.70
C ALA A 473 17.63 -35.68 13.43
N GLU A 474 18.21 -35.86 14.59
CA GLU A 474 18.02 -37.08 15.37
C GLU A 474 16.59 -37.22 15.86
N VAL A 475 16.00 -36.16 16.42
CA VAL A 475 14.59 -36.12 16.84
C VAL A 475 13.66 -36.38 15.66
N ALA A 476 13.90 -35.77 14.50
CA ALA A 476 13.11 -35.99 13.31
C ALA A 476 13.17 -37.46 12.82
N ARG A 477 14.33 -38.12 12.89
CA ARG A 477 14.46 -39.55 12.56
C ARG A 477 13.70 -40.43 13.55
N GLU A 478 13.71 -40.09 14.86
CA GLU A 478 12.91 -40.80 15.88
C GLU A 478 11.42 -40.65 15.57
N THR A 479 10.98 -39.44 15.24
CA THR A 479 9.59 -39.15 14.86
C THR A 479 9.16 -39.95 13.62
N ILE A 480 10.01 -40.04 12.59
CA ILE A 480 9.76 -40.87 11.40
C ILE A 480 9.60 -42.36 11.80
N ALA A 481 10.51 -42.89 12.58
CA ALA A 481 10.45 -44.31 13.00
C ALA A 481 9.17 -44.61 13.78
N LEU A 482 8.68 -43.71 14.60
CA LEU A 482 7.42 -43.88 15.35
C LEU A 482 6.20 -43.81 14.42
N HIS A 483 6.19 -42.91 13.42
CA HIS A 483 5.12 -42.84 12.42
C HIS A 483 5.12 -44.06 11.49
N GLU A 484 6.29 -44.63 11.16
CA GLU A 484 6.37 -45.92 10.43
C GLU A 484 5.78 -47.07 11.22
N GLN A 485 6.06 -47.13 12.54
CA GLN A 485 5.50 -48.18 13.44
C GLN A 485 3.97 -48.04 13.61
N SER A 486 3.46 -46.81 13.70
CA SER A 486 2.02 -46.55 13.84
C SER A 486 1.25 -46.72 12.55
N GLY A 487 1.91 -46.72 11.40
CA GLY A 487 1.28 -46.79 10.06
C GLY A 487 0.59 -45.47 9.65
N ASP A 488 0.83 -44.37 10.35
CA ASP A 488 0.29 -43.05 10.06
C ASP A 488 1.03 -42.45 8.86
N LYS A 489 0.59 -42.76 7.66
CA LYS A 489 1.19 -42.27 6.41
C LYS A 489 1.08 -40.74 6.28
N GLN A 490 0.02 -40.14 6.84
CA GLN A 490 -0.21 -38.70 6.71
C GLN A 490 0.87 -37.93 7.46
N ALA A 491 1.05 -38.21 8.72
CA ALA A 491 2.06 -37.56 9.54
C ALA A 491 3.51 -37.93 9.10
N LEU A 492 3.70 -39.17 8.60
CA LEU A 492 4.98 -39.62 8.07
C LEU A 492 5.49 -38.74 6.91
N GLY A 493 4.61 -38.36 6.00
CA GLY A 493 4.97 -37.43 4.91
C GLY A 493 5.46 -36.08 5.43
N GLY A 494 4.80 -35.52 6.44
CA GLY A 494 5.23 -34.29 7.11
C GLY A 494 6.59 -34.44 7.82
N ALA A 495 6.79 -35.54 8.55
CA ALA A 495 8.05 -35.82 9.26
C ALA A 495 9.25 -35.95 8.31
N TYR A 496 9.08 -36.59 7.15
CA TYR A 496 10.11 -36.59 6.09
C TYR A 496 10.37 -35.16 5.52
N GLY A 497 9.32 -34.33 5.33
CA GLY A 497 9.47 -32.93 4.94
C GLY A 497 10.28 -32.13 5.93
N ASN A 498 10.00 -32.28 7.23
CA ASN A 498 10.73 -31.59 8.29
C ASN A 498 12.21 -32.03 8.33
N LEU A 499 12.50 -33.33 8.21
CA LEU A 499 13.90 -33.80 8.15
C LEU A 499 14.60 -33.25 6.90
N GLY A 500 13.90 -33.16 5.76
CA GLY A 500 14.43 -32.54 4.54
C GLY A 500 14.82 -31.09 4.77
N SER A 501 13.98 -30.31 5.49
CA SER A 501 14.26 -28.91 5.82
C SER A 501 15.48 -28.75 6.75
N ILE A 502 15.60 -29.62 7.74
CA ILE A 502 16.75 -29.65 8.68
C ILE A 502 18.05 -29.97 7.93
N LEU A 503 18.04 -30.97 7.06
CA LEU A 503 19.23 -31.37 6.28
C LEU A 503 19.63 -30.29 5.27
N LEU A 504 18.68 -29.54 4.74
CA LEU A 504 18.95 -28.39 3.89
C LEU A 504 19.76 -27.32 4.66
N GLN A 505 19.40 -27.03 5.91
CA GLN A 505 20.14 -26.08 6.76
C GLN A 505 21.56 -26.59 7.11
N GLN A 506 21.76 -27.91 7.10
CA GLN A 506 23.09 -28.53 7.25
C GLN A 506 23.89 -28.57 5.94
N GLU A 507 23.35 -28.02 4.85
CA GLU A 507 23.90 -28.12 3.48
C GLU A 507 24.05 -29.58 2.99
N ASP A 508 23.38 -30.54 3.66
CA ASP A 508 23.27 -31.93 3.16
C ASP A 508 22.19 -32.00 2.08
N PHE A 509 22.50 -31.47 0.89
CA PHE A 509 21.59 -31.46 -0.26
C PHE A 509 21.17 -32.85 -0.72
N LYS A 510 22.01 -33.87 -0.49
CA LYS A 510 21.67 -35.25 -0.85
C LYS A 510 20.65 -35.86 0.09
N GLY A 511 20.84 -35.71 1.38
CA GLY A 511 19.88 -36.14 2.39
C GLY A 511 18.57 -35.36 2.31
N ALA A 512 18.61 -34.05 2.10
CA ALA A 512 17.42 -33.22 1.90
C ALA A 512 16.61 -33.67 0.65
N GLU A 513 17.27 -33.92 -0.49
CA GLU A 513 16.63 -34.45 -1.71
C GLU A 513 15.91 -35.77 -1.46
N GLU A 514 16.56 -36.72 -0.79
CA GLU A 514 15.97 -38.03 -0.50
C GLU A 514 14.71 -37.91 0.38
N ASN A 515 14.78 -37.11 1.42
CA ASN A 515 13.67 -36.91 2.36
C ASN A 515 12.50 -36.16 1.74
N TYR A 516 12.72 -35.09 0.99
CA TYR A 516 11.63 -34.41 0.26
C TYR A 516 10.99 -35.31 -0.82
N SER A 517 11.79 -36.12 -1.50
CA SER A 517 11.28 -37.10 -2.46
C SER A 517 10.37 -38.12 -1.79
N ASN A 518 10.74 -38.64 -0.62
CA ASN A 518 9.93 -39.57 0.17
C ASN A 518 8.64 -38.89 0.68
N ALA A 519 8.74 -37.66 1.20
CA ALA A 519 7.61 -36.89 1.64
C ALA A 519 6.56 -36.69 0.51
N ILE A 520 7.00 -36.26 -0.66
CA ILE A 520 6.16 -36.05 -1.83
C ILE A 520 5.50 -37.35 -2.26
N LYS A 521 6.26 -38.45 -2.34
CA LYS A 521 5.74 -39.74 -2.73
C LYS A 521 4.61 -40.21 -1.80
N ILE A 522 4.80 -40.09 -0.49
CA ILE A 522 3.80 -40.48 0.50
C ILE A 522 2.54 -39.63 0.39
N LYS A 523 2.69 -38.31 0.26
CA LYS A 523 1.56 -37.37 0.12
C LYS A 523 0.78 -37.57 -1.19
N GLU A 524 1.48 -37.89 -2.28
CA GLU A 524 0.82 -38.23 -3.56
C GLU A 524 0.00 -39.54 -3.48
N GLU A 525 0.53 -40.55 -2.79
CA GLU A 525 -0.16 -41.83 -2.57
C GLU A 525 -1.40 -41.66 -1.69
N SER A 526 -1.36 -40.78 -0.68
CA SER A 526 -2.48 -40.50 0.21
C SER A 526 -3.58 -39.62 -0.40
N LYS A 527 -3.36 -39.04 -1.59
CA LYS A 527 -4.22 -38.06 -2.28
C LYS A 527 -4.48 -36.76 -1.48
N GLU A 528 -3.63 -36.45 -0.52
CA GLU A 528 -3.69 -35.22 0.24
C GLU A 528 -2.93 -34.10 -0.48
N GLN A 529 -3.63 -33.02 -0.83
CA GLN A 529 -3.06 -31.91 -1.58
C GLN A 529 -2.58 -30.75 -0.70
N GLY A 530 -2.87 -30.75 0.61
CA GLY A 530 -2.65 -29.60 1.48
C GLY A 530 -1.20 -29.06 1.46
N ASP A 531 -0.24 -29.90 1.86
CA ASP A 531 1.17 -29.46 2.04
C ASP A 531 2.07 -29.74 0.82
N LEU A 532 1.51 -30.38 -0.22
CA LEU A 532 2.25 -30.79 -1.41
C LEU A 532 2.92 -29.59 -2.11
N LYS A 533 2.28 -28.43 -2.12
CA LYS A 533 2.81 -27.22 -2.74
C LYS A 533 4.10 -26.75 -2.07
N GLU A 534 4.14 -26.74 -0.75
CA GLU A 534 5.31 -26.34 0.02
C GLU A 534 6.45 -27.36 -0.12
N LEU A 535 6.12 -28.64 -0.10
CA LEU A 535 7.09 -29.71 -0.33
C LEU A 535 7.71 -29.62 -1.72
N TYR A 536 6.92 -29.32 -2.76
CA TYR A 536 7.46 -29.11 -4.11
C TYR A 536 8.36 -27.88 -4.16
N ALA A 537 7.99 -26.77 -3.52
CA ALA A 537 8.80 -25.55 -3.50
C ALA A 537 10.15 -25.77 -2.77
N ASN A 538 10.12 -26.43 -1.60
CA ASN A 538 11.31 -26.73 -0.83
C ASN A 538 12.22 -27.74 -1.57
N TYR A 539 11.64 -28.76 -2.16
CA TYR A 539 12.39 -29.72 -2.97
C TYR A 539 13.04 -29.06 -4.20
N LEU A 540 12.29 -28.16 -4.88
CA LEU A 540 12.83 -27.41 -6.00
C LEU A 540 14.03 -26.57 -5.57
N ASN A 541 13.94 -25.88 -4.42
CA ASN A 541 15.04 -25.10 -3.86
C ASN A 541 16.30 -25.98 -3.65
N VAL A 542 16.15 -27.15 -3.03
CA VAL A 542 17.24 -28.12 -2.85
C VAL A 542 17.90 -28.51 -4.19
N LEU A 543 17.07 -28.80 -5.20
CA LEU A 543 17.58 -29.19 -6.52
C LEU A 543 18.35 -28.08 -7.22
N ILE A 544 17.88 -26.82 -7.06
CA ILE A 544 18.55 -25.63 -7.60
C ILE A 544 19.90 -25.43 -6.88
N LEU A 545 19.93 -25.45 -5.53
CA LEU A 545 21.16 -25.28 -4.73
C LEU A 545 22.18 -26.41 -5.00
N ALA A 546 21.67 -27.62 -5.23
CA ALA A 546 22.51 -28.77 -5.60
C ALA A 546 22.97 -28.76 -7.08
N GLY A 547 22.60 -27.75 -7.88
CA GLY A 547 22.94 -27.67 -9.31
C GLY A 547 22.24 -28.71 -10.20
N LYS A 548 21.18 -29.36 -9.72
CA LYS A 548 20.47 -30.47 -10.42
C LYS A 548 19.34 -29.95 -11.31
N MET A 549 19.66 -29.07 -12.25
CA MET A 549 18.68 -28.31 -13.05
C MET A 549 17.72 -29.18 -13.87
N GLU A 550 18.17 -30.38 -14.40
CA GLU A 550 17.29 -31.29 -15.15
C GLU A 550 16.22 -31.92 -14.23
N LYS A 551 16.57 -32.23 -12.97
CA LYS A 551 15.60 -32.75 -12.00
C LYS A 551 14.64 -31.65 -11.57
N ALA A 552 15.13 -30.43 -11.34
CA ALA A 552 14.32 -29.26 -11.02
C ALA A 552 13.28 -28.99 -12.11
N GLU A 553 13.68 -28.98 -13.36
CA GLU A 553 12.79 -28.79 -14.50
C GLU A 553 11.73 -29.90 -14.62
N LYS A 554 12.10 -31.17 -14.40
CA LYS A 554 11.14 -32.27 -14.36
C LYS A 554 10.13 -32.13 -13.23
N LEU A 555 10.58 -31.70 -12.05
CA LEU A 555 9.71 -31.49 -10.89
C LEU A 555 8.69 -30.38 -11.17
N VAL A 556 9.12 -29.22 -11.66
CA VAL A 556 8.23 -28.09 -11.98
C VAL A 556 7.25 -28.48 -13.11
N ASN A 557 7.71 -29.22 -14.14
CA ASN A 557 6.81 -29.70 -15.19
C ASN A 557 5.75 -30.67 -14.65
N LYS A 558 6.04 -31.42 -13.57
CA LYS A 558 5.05 -32.26 -12.89
C LYS A 558 4.03 -31.41 -12.15
N SER A 559 4.49 -30.43 -11.37
CA SER A 559 3.63 -29.43 -10.69
C SER A 559 2.73 -28.69 -11.68
N LEU A 560 3.28 -28.24 -12.80
CA LEU A 560 2.56 -27.54 -13.86
C LEU A 560 1.39 -28.35 -14.43
N LYS A 561 1.58 -29.67 -14.62
CA LYS A 561 0.49 -30.56 -15.07
C LYS A 561 -0.64 -30.64 -14.04
N VAL A 562 -0.31 -30.74 -12.75
CA VAL A 562 -1.28 -30.79 -11.66
C VAL A 562 -2.05 -29.46 -11.57
N ASN A 563 -1.33 -28.32 -11.59
CA ASN A 563 -1.94 -27.00 -11.54
C ASN A 563 -2.82 -26.70 -12.76
N LYS A 564 -2.45 -27.17 -13.96
CA LYS A 564 -3.30 -27.08 -15.16
C LYS A 564 -4.59 -27.89 -15.01
N ALA A 565 -4.51 -29.12 -14.51
CA ALA A 565 -5.69 -29.98 -14.30
C ALA A 565 -6.64 -29.41 -13.22
N ALA A 566 -6.08 -28.76 -12.20
CA ALA A 566 -6.82 -28.12 -11.12
C ALA A 566 -7.31 -26.70 -11.43
N SER A 567 -6.98 -26.13 -12.60
CA SER A 567 -7.22 -24.71 -12.96
C SER A 567 -6.70 -23.73 -11.90
N ASN A 568 -5.58 -24.06 -11.26
CA ASN A 568 -4.96 -23.26 -10.20
C ASN A 568 -4.08 -22.16 -10.78
N ALA A 569 -4.64 -20.99 -11.04
CA ALA A 569 -3.93 -19.87 -11.65
C ALA A 569 -2.66 -19.45 -10.87
N LYS A 570 -2.73 -19.35 -9.53
CA LYS A 570 -1.56 -19.01 -8.70
C LYS A 570 -0.43 -20.04 -8.81
N GLY A 571 -0.79 -21.35 -8.81
CA GLY A 571 0.19 -22.41 -9.00
C GLY A 571 0.81 -22.39 -10.39
N LEU A 572 0.03 -22.09 -11.43
CA LEU A 572 0.53 -21.96 -12.81
C LEU A 572 1.54 -20.84 -12.95
N VAL A 573 1.26 -19.66 -12.38
CA VAL A 573 2.19 -18.52 -12.38
C VAL A 573 3.51 -18.89 -11.70
N ALA A 574 3.45 -19.50 -10.51
CA ALA A 574 4.64 -19.92 -9.78
C ALA A 574 5.47 -20.96 -10.58
N ASP A 575 4.83 -21.96 -11.18
CA ASP A 575 5.51 -22.98 -11.99
C ASP A 575 6.17 -22.37 -13.23
N TYR A 576 5.48 -21.48 -13.94
CA TYR A 576 6.07 -20.81 -15.10
C TYR A 576 7.24 -19.89 -14.72
N ARG A 577 7.16 -19.13 -13.63
CA ARG A 577 8.30 -18.34 -13.11
C ARG A 577 9.48 -19.22 -12.75
N ASN A 578 9.25 -20.34 -12.08
CA ASN A 578 10.29 -21.30 -11.72
C ASN A 578 10.95 -21.91 -12.97
N LEU A 579 10.19 -22.28 -13.99
CA LEU A 579 10.74 -22.74 -15.27
C LEU A 579 11.55 -21.63 -15.94
N GLY A 580 11.07 -20.39 -15.92
CA GLY A 580 11.80 -19.23 -16.42
C GLY A 580 13.15 -19.05 -15.72
N ASN A 581 13.17 -19.13 -14.39
CA ASN A 581 14.41 -19.03 -13.58
C ASN A 581 15.39 -20.18 -13.87
N ILE A 582 14.89 -21.43 -14.02
CA ILE A 582 15.73 -22.57 -14.37
C ILE A 582 16.34 -22.38 -15.77
N CYS A 583 15.54 -21.96 -16.74
CA CYS A 583 16.02 -21.64 -18.09
C CYS A 583 17.10 -20.52 -18.06
N LEU A 584 16.88 -19.49 -17.24
CA LEU A 584 17.81 -18.37 -17.05
C LEU A 584 19.17 -18.87 -16.54
N GLN A 585 19.19 -19.71 -15.51
CA GLN A 585 20.43 -20.31 -14.98
C GLN A 585 21.14 -21.22 -15.99
N LYS A 586 20.36 -21.92 -16.84
CA LYS A 586 20.91 -22.73 -17.95
C LYS A 586 21.37 -21.89 -19.15
N LYS A 587 21.21 -20.56 -19.08
CA LYS A 587 21.42 -19.60 -20.19
C LYS A 587 20.53 -19.88 -21.42
N ASP A 588 19.39 -20.58 -21.21
CA ASP A 588 18.34 -20.71 -22.21
C ASP A 588 17.43 -19.48 -22.19
N TRP A 589 17.89 -18.44 -22.85
CA TRP A 589 17.19 -17.15 -22.91
C TRP A 589 15.78 -17.24 -23.52
N SER A 590 15.63 -18.09 -24.55
CA SER A 590 14.36 -18.31 -25.26
C SER A 590 13.34 -19.03 -24.36
N GLY A 591 13.79 -20.07 -23.66
CA GLY A 591 12.96 -20.79 -22.68
C GLY A 591 12.55 -19.89 -21.52
N ALA A 592 13.47 -19.07 -21.01
CA ALA A 592 13.17 -18.11 -19.94
C ALA A 592 12.11 -17.11 -20.36
N GLU A 593 12.30 -16.46 -21.52
CA GLU A 593 11.34 -15.50 -22.08
C GLU A 593 9.94 -16.08 -22.25
N LYS A 594 9.86 -17.26 -22.87
CA LYS A 594 8.60 -17.95 -23.09
C LYS A 594 7.87 -18.22 -21.78
N ASN A 595 8.55 -18.77 -20.78
CA ASN A 595 7.90 -19.11 -19.51
C ASN A 595 7.45 -17.88 -18.73
N TYR A 596 8.24 -16.81 -18.68
CA TYR A 596 7.81 -15.55 -18.06
C TYR A 596 6.62 -14.90 -18.79
N LEU A 597 6.54 -15.03 -20.13
CA LEU A 597 5.37 -14.57 -20.89
C LEU A 597 4.11 -15.39 -20.59
N GLU A 598 4.24 -16.70 -20.39
CA GLU A 598 3.10 -17.55 -19.96
C GLU A 598 2.61 -17.15 -18.56
N ALA A 599 3.50 -16.86 -17.60
CA ALA A 599 3.14 -16.33 -16.29
C ALA A 599 2.37 -15.00 -16.42
N LEU A 600 2.91 -14.07 -17.18
CA LEU A 600 2.28 -12.77 -17.46
C LEU A 600 0.89 -12.92 -18.11
N ALA A 601 0.73 -13.86 -19.05
CA ALA A 601 -0.55 -14.11 -19.72
C ALA A 601 -1.63 -14.61 -18.72
N VAL A 602 -1.26 -15.49 -17.78
CA VAL A 602 -2.19 -15.95 -16.73
C VAL A 602 -2.62 -14.78 -15.84
N ASN A 603 -1.67 -13.96 -15.36
CA ASN A 603 -1.97 -12.80 -14.52
C ASN A 603 -2.75 -11.71 -15.27
N THR A 604 -2.48 -11.51 -16.57
CA THR A 604 -3.24 -10.57 -17.40
C THR A 604 -4.70 -11.02 -17.54
N SER A 605 -4.96 -12.32 -17.74
CA SER A 605 -6.32 -12.85 -17.84
C SER A 605 -7.11 -12.73 -16.54
N ALA A 606 -6.41 -12.68 -15.41
CA ALA A 606 -6.98 -12.52 -14.07
C ALA A 606 -7.05 -11.05 -13.59
N ASP A 607 -6.60 -10.10 -14.40
CA ASP A 607 -6.41 -8.67 -14.05
C ASP A 607 -5.64 -8.46 -12.73
N ASN A 608 -4.68 -9.35 -12.44
CA ASN A 608 -3.88 -9.30 -11.21
C ASN A 608 -2.69 -8.34 -11.38
N LYS A 609 -2.93 -7.06 -11.22
CA LYS A 609 -1.94 -6.00 -11.45
C LYS A 609 -0.64 -6.15 -10.66
N PRO A 610 -0.64 -6.45 -9.33
CA PRO A 610 0.62 -6.63 -8.61
C PRO A 610 1.50 -7.72 -9.21
N GLU A 611 0.92 -8.87 -9.53
CA GLU A 611 1.65 -10.00 -10.13
C GLU A 611 2.06 -9.72 -11.59
N MET A 612 1.27 -8.94 -12.34
CA MET A 612 1.67 -8.47 -13.68
C MET A 612 2.91 -7.57 -13.64
N ALA A 613 3.02 -6.70 -12.63
CA ALA A 613 4.22 -5.88 -12.42
C ALA A 613 5.44 -6.78 -12.16
N GLU A 614 5.31 -7.79 -11.30
CA GLU A 614 6.35 -8.76 -11.00
C GLU A 614 6.80 -9.55 -12.25
N ASP A 615 5.87 -10.02 -13.08
CA ASP A 615 6.20 -10.72 -14.32
C ASP A 615 6.92 -9.82 -15.32
N ASN A 616 6.56 -8.53 -15.41
CA ASN A 616 7.29 -7.57 -16.22
C ASN A 616 8.71 -7.32 -15.67
N ARG A 617 8.92 -7.37 -14.32
CA ARG A 617 10.26 -7.32 -13.70
C ARG A 617 11.10 -8.53 -14.09
N ASN A 618 10.54 -9.72 -14.07
CA ASN A 618 11.25 -10.91 -14.52
C ASN A 618 11.68 -10.79 -15.99
N GLN A 619 10.82 -10.22 -16.85
CA GLN A 619 11.16 -9.94 -18.25
C GLN A 619 12.29 -8.91 -18.37
N TYR A 620 12.20 -7.74 -17.71
CA TYR A 620 13.27 -6.78 -17.87
C TYR A 620 14.59 -7.28 -17.27
N ASN A 621 14.58 -8.04 -16.17
CA ASN A 621 15.79 -8.66 -15.62
C ASN A 621 16.45 -9.63 -16.60
N LEU A 622 15.66 -10.43 -17.32
CA LEU A 622 16.14 -11.28 -18.40
C LEU A 622 16.85 -10.44 -19.49
N TYR A 623 16.24 -9.34 -19.94
CA TYR A 623 16.80 -8.50 -20.99
C TYR A 623 17.99 -7.66 -20.53
N LEU A 624 18.04 -7.26 -19.24
CA LEU A 624 19.23 -6.65 -18.65
C LEU A 624 20.44 -7.60 -18.71
N GLN A 625 20.26 -8.89 -18.43
CA GLN A 625 21.33 -9.89 -18.52
C GLN A 625 21.74 -10.18 -19.98
N LYS A 626 20.85 -9.99 -20.94
CA LYS A 626 21.12 -10.08 -22.38
C LYS A 626 21.74 -8.80 -22.96
N GLU A 627 21.85 -7.74 -22.16
CA GLU A 627 22.23 -6.39 -22.61
C GLU A 627 21.30 -5.85 -23.73
N ASP A 628 20.07 -6.35 -23.80
CA ASP A 628 19.03 -5.84 -24.71
C ASP A 628 18.27 -4.70 -24.04
N TRP A 629 18.88 -3.53 -24.09
CA TRP A 629 18.36 -2.32 -23.44
C TRP A 629 17.02 -1.87 -23.97
N GLY A 630 16.67 -2.20 -25.23
CA GLY A 630 15.38 -1.85 -25.83
C GLY A 630 14.21 -2.63 -25.21
N ASN A 631 14.34 -3.94 -25.11
CA ASN A 631 13.33 -4.77 -24.49
C ASN A 631 13.34 -4.61 -22.96
N ALA A 632 14.49 -4.40 -22.33
CA ALA A 632 14.57 -4.09 -20.90
C ALA A 632 13.76 -2.83 -20.57
N GLU A 633 13.91 -1.74 -21.32
CA GLU A 633 13.13 -0.51 -21.17
C GLU A 633 11.64 -0.76 -21.32
N LYS A 634 11.23 -1.46 -22.37
CA LYS A 634 9.80 -1.76 -22.66
C LYS A 634 9.11 -2.41 -21.47
N TYR A 635 9.73 -3.41 -20.86
CA TYR A 635 9.14 -4.14 -19.75
C TYR A 635 9.29 -3.39 -18.41
N ALA A 636 10.38 -2.64 -18.22
CA ALA A 636 10.55 -1.79 -17.05
C ALA A 636 9.52 -0.66 -17.00
N LEU A 637 9.21 -0.02 -18.15
CA LEU A 637 8.15 0.98 -18.24
C LEU A 637 6.78 0.39 -17.91
N LYS A 638 6.47 -0.82 -18.41
CA LYS A 638 5.20 -1.49 -18.09
C LYS A 638 5.07 -1.81 -16.59
N SER A 639 6.15 -2.32 -15.97
CA SER A 639 6.17 -2.56 -14.53
C SER A 639 5.93 -1.27 -13.76
N PHE A 640 6.66 -0.21 -14.11
CA PHE A 640 6.55 1.13 -13.54
C PHE A 640 5.12 1.70 -13.65
N GLU A 641 4.51 1.66 -14.85
CA GLU A 641 3.15 2.15 -15.07
C GLU A 641 2.12 1.40 -14.22
N ILE A 642 2.25 0.09 -14.09
CA ILE A 642 1.36 -0.73 -13.25
C ILE A 642 1.57 -0.38 -11.79
N ALA A 643 2.82 -0.26 -11.32
CA ALA A 643 3.15 0.11 -9.94
C ALA A 643 2.58 1.49 -9.57
N GLU A 644 2.63 2.48 -10.49
CA GLU A 644 1.98 3.78 -10.30
C GLU A 644 0.45 3.66 -10.20
N GLN A 645 -0.17 2.84 -11.06
CA GLN A 645 -1.62 2.65 -11.04
C GLN A 645 -2.14 2.03 -9.73
N ILE A 646 -1.36 1.13 -9.13
CA ILE A 646 -1.73 0.48 -7.85
C ILE A 646 -1.20 1.23 -6.62
N ASN A 647 -0.56 2.38 -6.82
CA ASN A 647 0.09 3.18 -5.77
C ASN A 647 1.16 2.42 -4.95
N ASP A 648 1.87 1.49 -5.56
CA ASP A 648 2.96 0.75 -4.94
C ASP A 648 4.27 1.55 -5.01
N ALA A 649 4.47 2.40 -4.01
CA ALA A 649 5.60 3.33 -3.99
C ALA A 649 6.97 2.62 -3.96
N LEU A 650 7.09 1.46 -3.30
CA LEU A 650 8.35 0.70 -3.25
C LEU A 650 8.75 0.20 -4.64
N ASN A 651 7.80 -0.33 -5.37
CA ASN A 651 8.03 -0.80 -6.72
C ASN A 651 8.23 0.34 -7.73
N VAL A 652 7.53 1.47 -7.56
CA VAL A 652 7.79 2.70 -8.34
C VAL A 652 9.23 3.17 -8.14
N LEU A 653 9.75 3.16 -6.91
CA LEU A 653 11.13 3.52 -6.59
C LEU A 653 12.13 2.57 -7.27
N ALA A 654 11.95 1.27 -7.12
CA ALA A 654 12.82 0.24 -7.69
C ALA A 654 12.87 0.33 -9.22
N ASP A 655 11.70 0.39 -9.88
CA ASP A 655 11.60 0.46 -11.33
C ASP A 655 12.16 1.78 -11.87
N SER A 656 11.99 2.92 -11.17
CA SER A 656 12.60 4.20 -11.53
C SER A 656 14.13 4.13 -11.57
N ARG A 657 14.75 3.50 -10.58
CA ARG A 657 16.20 3.30 -10.53
C ARG A 657 16.71 2.40 -11.65
N VAL A 658 15.96 1.34 -11.96
CA VAL A 658 16.29 0.45 -13.08
C VAL A 658 16.19 1.19 -14.42
N LEU A 659 15.12 1.96 -14.63
CA LEU A 659 14.94 2.78 -15.83
C LEU A 659 16.07 3.82 -15.96
N ALA A 660 16.43 4.50 -14.88
CA ALA A 660 17.57 5.42 -14.89
C ALA A 660 18.86 4.71 -15.35
N LYS A 661 19.14 3.50 -14.84
CA LYS A 661 20.30 2.67 -15.26
C LYS A 661 20.22 2.27 -16.74
N ILE A 662 19.06 1.84 -17.24
CA ILE A 662 18.86 1.51 -18.65
C ILE A 662 19.17 2.74 -19.53
N TYR A 663 18.72 3.93 -19.14
CA TYR A 663 18.97 5.15 -19.89
C TYR A 663 20.43 5.65 -19.81
N VAL A 664 21.22 5.25 -18.81
CA VAL A 664 22.69 5.41 -18.81
C VAL A 664 23.29 4.65 -19.99
N GLU A 665 22.97 3.37 -20.13
CA GLU A 665 23.51 2.51 -21.19
C GLU A 665 23.04 2.95 -22.59
N LYS A 666 21.80 3.38 -22.71
CA LYS A 666 21.24 3.95 -23.94
C LYS A 666 21.75 5.36 -24.27
N LYS A 667 22.47 6.00 -23.34
CA LYS A 667 22.96 7.39 -23.44
C LYS A 667 21.83 8.42 -23.60
N GLU A 668 20.64 8.12 -23.13
CA GLU A 668 19.46 8.99 -23.19
C GLU A 668 19.34 9.84 -21.92
N ARG A 669 20.13 10.89 -21.85
CA ARG A 669 20.33 11.70 -20.63
C ARG A 669 19.09 12.38 -20.09
N ALA A 670 18.16 12.81 -20.93
CA ALA A 670 16.91 13.44 -20.48
C ALA A 670 16.00 12.45 -19.72
N ASN A 671 15.88 11.21 -20.23
CA ASN A 671 15.13 10.16 -19.57
C ASN A 671 15.84 9.67 -18.30
N GLN A 672 17.18 9.60 -18.31
CA GLN A 672 17.98 9.32 -17.11
C GLN A 672 17.69 10.32 -15.98
N GLU A 673 17.73 11.64 -16.28
CA GLU A 673 17.41 12.69 -15.32
C GLU A 673 15.99 12.55 -14.77
N LYS A 674 15.01 12.36 -15.67
CA LYS A 674 13.60 12.18 -15.30
C LYS A 674 13.42 11.07 -14.26
N PHE A 675 14.05 9.93 -14.45
CA PHE A 675 13.87 8.79 -13.55
C PHE A 675 14.70 8.89 -12.27
N TYR A 676 15.84 9.60 -12.25
CA TYR A 676 16.50 9.95 -10.98
C TYR A 676 15.65 10.91 -10.13
N ILE A 677 15.01 11.90 -10.76
CA ILE A 677 14.08 12.81 -10.06
C ILE A 677 12.88 12.02 -9.54
N LYS A 678 12.30 11.13 -10.36
CA LYS A 678 11.16 10.30 -9.93
C LYS A 678 11.51 9.37 -8.78
N ALA A 679 12.71 8.80 -8.77
CA ALA A 679 13.20 7.99 -7.64
C ALA A 679 13.27 8.83 -6.35
N LEU A 680 13.86 10.02 -6.41
CA LEU A 680 13.95 10.94 -5.27
C LEU A 680 12.57 11.37 -4.75
N GLU A 681 11.67 11.80 -5.63
CA GLU A 681 10.29 12.16 -5.25
C GLU A 681 9.56 10.99 -4.56
N THR A 682 9.82 9.77 -5.02
CA THR A 682 9.19 8.58 -4.47
C THR A 682 9.79 8.19 -3.12
N SER A 683 11.12 8.24 -2.96
CA SER A 683 11.77 7.99 -1.65
C SER A 683 11.38 9.04 -0.60
N GLU A 684 11.20 10.31 -1.00
CA GLU A 684 10.66 11.36 -0.14
C GLU A 684 9.21 11.07 0.29
N LYS A 685 8.38 10.59 -0.62
CA LYS A 685 6.99 10.18 -0.33
C LYS A 685 6.92 9.00 0.64
N ILE A 686 7.83 8.04 0.51
CA ILE A 686 7.95 6.90 1.45
C ILE A 686 8.51 7.36 2.80
N ASN A 687 9.22 8.51 2.82
CA ASN A 687 9.92 9.06 3.98
C ASN A 687 11.05 8.15 4.52
N ASP A 688 11.66 7.34 3.65
CA ASP A 688 12.83 6.54 4.00
C ASP A 688 14.12 7.36 3.84
N GLN A 689 14.68 7.79 4.95
CA GLN A 689 15.83 8.70 4.98
C GLN A 689 17.08 8.10 4.31
N LYS A 690 17.29 6.79 4.36
CA LYS A 690 18.43 6.12 3.69
C LYS A 690 18.24 6.10 2.18
N GLU A 691 17.03 5.78 1.72
CA GLU A 691 16.71 5.80 0.29
C GLU A 691 16.80 7.22 -0.29
N ILE A 692 16.35 8.24 0.46
CA ILE A 692 16.50 9.66 0.07
C ILE A 692 17.99 10.00 -0.10
N CYS A 693 18.86 9.61 0.84
CA CYS A 693 20.31 9.84 0.71
C CYS A 693 20.88 9.19 -0.57
N ALA A 694 20.51 7.94 -0.84
CA ALA A 694 20.97 7.22 -2.01
C ALA A 694 20.55 7.92 -3.32
N ASP A 695 19.28 8.36 -3.42
CA ASP A 695 18.77 9.04 -4.62
C ASP A 695 19.34 10.45 -4.80
N LEU A 696 19.52 11.21 -3.71
CA LEU A 696 20.22 12.51 -3.73
C LEU A 696 21.66 12.34 -4.25
N ARG A 697 22.39 11.30 -3.83
CA ARG A 697 23.74 11.01 -4.31
C ARG A 697 23.75 10.63 -5.80
N ASN A 698 22.78 9.80 -6.24
CA ASN A 698 22.68 9.40 -7.63
C ASN A 698 22.40 10.60 -8.54
N LEU A 699 21.46 11.45 -8.16
CA LEU A 699 21.15 12.69 -8.87
C LEU A 699 22.32 13.70 -8.80
N GLY A 700 23.00 13.77 -7.65
CA GLY A 700 24.22 14.58 -7.48
C GLY A 700 25.37 14.13 -8.41
N LYS A 701 25.63 12.83 -8.50
CA LYS A 701 26.61 12.24 -9.43
C LYS A 701 26.25 12.57 -10.89
N PHE A 702 24.97 12.39 -11.27
CA PHE A 702 24.49 12.76 -12.59
C PHE A 702 24.70 14.26 -12.88
N ASN A 703 24.35 15.15 -11.96
CA ASN A 703 24.56 16.58 -12.12
C ASN A 703 26.04 16.95 -12.23
N MET A 704 26.92 16.28 -11.48
CA MET A 704 28.36 16.47 -11.55
C MET A 704 28.91 16.10 -12.94
N GLU A 705 28.49 14.96 -13.50
CA GLU A 705 28.87 14.52 -14.86
C GLU A 705 28.40 15.49 -15.96
N ARG A 706 27.28 16.16 -15.72
CA ARG A 706 26.73 17.20 -16.61
C ARG A 706 27.40 18.57 -16.44
N GLY A 707 28.25 18.73 -15.45
CA GLY A 707 28.86 20.01 -15.10
C GLY A 707 27.94 20.95 -14.31
N TYR A 708 26.79 20.48 -13.82
CA TYR A 708 25.86 21.25 -12.98
C TYR A 708 26.32 21.20 -11.52
N ARG A 709 27.46 21.85 -11.25
CA ARG A 709 28.22 21.74 -10.00
C ARG A 709 27.44 22.24 -8.77
N GLU A 710 26.63 23.27 -8.93
CA GLU A 710 25.78 23.82 -7.86
C GLU A 710 24.71 22.83 -7.45
N LYS A 711 23.97 22.24 -8.41
CA LYS A 711 22.96 21.19 -8.16
C LYS A 711 23.58 19.94 -7.55
N ALA A 712 24.78 19.57 -8.00
CA ALA A 712 25.50 18.44 -7.42
C ALA A 712 25.88 18.71 -5.95
N SER A 713 26.36 19.92 -5.66
CA SER A 713 26.71 20.36 -4.30
C SER A 713 25.48 20.32 -3.37
N GLU A 714 24.36 20.87 -3.83
CA GLU A 714 23.09 20.88 -3.09
C GLU A 714 22.63 19.47 -2.74
N GLY A 715 22.63 18.55 -3.72
CA GLY A 715 22.25 17.16 -3.51
C GLY A 715 23.15 16.45 -2.50
N PHE A 716 24.47 16.57 -2.63
CA PHE A 716 25.42 15.93 -1.70
C PHE A 716 25.36 16.53 -0.30
N GLN A 717 25.17 17.85 -0.16
CA GLN A 717 25.04 18.52 1.14
C GLN A 717 23.76 18.08 1.85
N ARG A 718 22.63 18.04 1.14
CA ARG A 718 21.36 17.57 1.69
C ARG A 718 21.44 16.10 2.15
N SER A 719 22.10 15.22 1.35
CA SER A 719 22.37 13.86 1.75
C SER A 719 23.19 13.80 3.05
N PHE A 720 24.27 14.58 3.13
CA PHE A 720 25.13 14.66 4.31
C PHE A 720 24.39 15.15 5.56
N GLU A 721 23.49 16.12 5.43
CA GLU A 721 22.67 16.61 6.56
C GLU A 721 21.76 15.49 7.11
N ILE A 722 21.16 14.71 6.22
CA ILE A 722 20.29 13.58 6.59
C ILE A 722 21.11 12.48 7.26
N SER A 723 22.19 12.01 6.64
CA SER A 723 23.05 10.96 7.16
C SER A 723 23.67 11.32 8.50
N SER A 724 24.01 12.60 8.69
CA SER A 724 24.52 13.13 9.95
C SER A 724 23.47 13.09 11.07
N LYS A 725 22.21 13.42 10.77
CA LYS A 725 21.09 13.30 11.73
C LYS A 725 20.82 11.85 12.11
N LEU A 726 20.95 10.93 11.16
CA LEU A 726 20.82 9.48 11.39
C LEU A 726 22.01 8.91 12.18
N ASN A 727 23.11 9.62 12.28
CA ASN A 727 24.39 9.18 12.86
C ASN A 727 24.90 7.86 12.22
N ASP A 728 24.62 7.66 10.93
CA ASP A 728 25.07 6.49 10.17
C ASP A 728 26.44 6.76 9.56
N LYS A 729 27.47 6.20 10.20
CA LYS A 729 28.86 6.44 9.80
C LYS A 729 29.19 5.99 8.38
N MET A 730 28.54 4.93 7.87
CA MET A 730 28.77 4.46 6.50
C MET A 730 28.21 5.46 5.46
N GLU A 731 26.99 5.93 5.69
CA GLU A 731 26.34 6.92 4.84
C GLU A 731 27.09 8.26 4.86
N ILE A 732 27.54 8.72 6.05
CA ILE A 732 28.35 9.93 6.22
C ILE A 732 29.69 9.81 5.46
N ALA A 733 30.34 8.65 5.51
CA ALA A 733 31.58 8.39 4.77
C ALA A 733 31.38 8.51 3.25
N GLU A 734 30.26 7.94 2.74
CA GLU A 734 29.94 8.05 1.31
C GLU A 734 29.65 9.50 0.91
N ASP A 735 28.97 10.28 1.75
CA ASP A 735 28.72 11.70 1.49
C ASP A 735 30.02 12.52 1.48
N TYR A 736 30.94 12.30 2.42
CA TYR A 736 32.26 12.91 2.39
C TYR A 736 33.04 12.55 1.11
N ARG A 737 32.95 11.32 0.66
CA ARG A 737 33.57 10.85 -0.60
C ARG A 737 33.02 11.59 -1.82
N ASN A 738 31.69 11.75 -1.90
CA ASN A 738 31.04 12.46 -3.00
C ASN A 738 31.34 13.97 -3.00
N LEU A 739 31.33 14.59 -1.81
CA LEU A 739 31.77 16.00 -1.64
C LEU A 739 33.25 16.17 -1.98
N GLY A 740 34.10 15.20 -1.62
CA GLY A 740 35.52 15.15 -2.00
C GLY A 740 35.71 15.07 -3.51
N ASN A 741 34.94 14.23 -4.20
CA ASN A 741 34.93 14.13 -5.66
C ASN A 741 34.51 15.45 -6.32
N LEU A 742 33.49 16.12 -5.76
CA LEU A 742 33.07 17.43 -6.24
C LEU A 742 34.17 18.50 -6.01
N ALA A 743 34.79 18.54 -4.84
CA ALA A 743 35.89 19.45 -4.54
C ALA A 743 37.08 19.22 -5.47
N PHE A 744 37.43 17.94 -5.72
CA PHE A 744 38.46 17.57 -6.67
C PHE A 744 38.17 18.03 -8.10
N SER A 745 36.94 17.83 -8.58
CA SER A 745 36.50 18.29 -9.91
C SER A 745 36.52 19.83 -10.05
N ASN A 746 36.36 20.54 -8.92
CA ASN A 746 36.43 22.00 -8.84
C ASN A 746 37.86 22.52 -8.67
N GLY A 747 38.88 21.64 -8.68
CA GLY A 747 40.29 22.01 -8.50
C GLY A 747 40.69 22.33 -7.05
N LYS A 748 39.78 22.15 -6.08
CA LYS A 748 40.02 22.42 -4.66
C LYS A 748 40.68 21.22 -3.97
N ARG A 749 41.95 20.95 -4.34
CA ARG A 749 42.64 19.70 -3.97
C ARG A 749 42.82 19.49 -2.46
N LYS A 750 43.10 20.56 -1.70
CA LYS A 750 43.23 20.47 -0.24
C LYS A 750 41.91 20.09 0.44
N GLU A 751 40.80 20.73 0.01
CA GLU A 751 39.45 20.41 0.50
C GLU A 751 39.06 18.94 0.18
N ALA A 752 39.40 18.48 -1.03
CA ALA A 752 39.18 17.09 -1.43
C ALA A 752 39.95 16.10 -0.55
N GLU A 753 41.23 16.38 -0.25
CA GLU A 753 42.08 15.55 0.61
C GLU A 753 41.48 15.44 2.03
N GLU A 754 41.08 16.57 2.63
CA GLU A 754 40.46 16.58 3.96
C GLU A 754 39.18 15.76 4.00
N LEU A 755 38.35 15.85 2.97
CA LEU A 755 37.09 15.11 2.88
C LEU A 755 37.33 13.60 2.72
N TYR A 756 38.27 13.20 1.85
CA TYR A 756 38.63 11.78 1.69
C TYR A 756 39.24 11.18 2.96
N LEU A 757 40.05 11.94 3.72
CA LEU A 757 40.61 11.51 4.98
C LEU A 757 39.51 11.33 6.06
N LYS A 758 38.48 12.21 6.06
CA LYS A 758 37.32 12.05 6.96
C LYS A 758 36.51 10.80 6.59
N ALA A 759 36.31 10.53 5.30
CA ALA A 759 35.64 9.33 4.83
C ALA A 759 36.42 8.07 5.24
N LEU A 760 37.73 8.02 4.98
CA LEU A 760 38.63 6.91 5.35
C LEU A 760 38.57 6.60 6.85
N LYS A 761 38.64 7.63 7.67
CA LYS A 761 38.57 7.46 9.13
C LYS A 761 37.26 6.75 9.55
N LEU A 762 36.14 7.16 8.97
CA LEU A 762 34.83 6.56 9.31
C LEU A 762 34.72 5.12 8.79
N THR A 763 35.20 4.83 7.56
CA THR A 763 35.18 3.48 7.01
C THR A 763 36.08 2.51 7.79
N GLU A 764 37.25 2.99 8.27
CA GLU A 764 38.12 2.23 9.19
C GLU A 764 37.45 1.98 10.55
N GLU A 765 36.78 3.00 11.14
CA GLU A 765 36.09 2.88 12.44
C GLU A 765 34.96 1.84 12.39
N VAL A 766 34.27 1.67 11.26
CA VAL A 766 33.20 0.68 11.10
C VAL A 766 33.67 -0.64 10.51
N GLY A 767 34.94 -0.76 10.13
CA GLY A 767 35.52 -1.97 9.53
C GLY A 767 35.10 -2.18 8.06
N ASP A 768 34.63 -1.14 7.35
CA ASP A 768 34.24 -1.22 5.94
C ASP A 768 35.50 -1.23 5.03
N GLN A 769 36.07 -2.41 4.84
CA GLN A 769 37.25 -2.60 3.97
C GLN A 769 37.01 -2.17 2.52
N ARG A 770 35.78 -2.28 2.02
CA ARG A 770 35.43 -1.84 0.66
C ARG A 770 35.45 -0.33 0.56
N GLY A 771 34.82 0.37 1.50
CA GLY A 771 34.81 1.82 1.57
C GLY A 771 36.21 2.39 1.78
N ALA A 772 36.98 1.82 2.71
CA ALA A 772 38.38 2.21 2.96
C ALA A 772 39.25 2.06 1.72
N GLY A 773 39.11 0.94 0.98
CA GLY A 773 39.82 0.76 -0.29
C GLY A 773 39.47 1.79 -1.35
N GLN A 774 38.22 2.23 -1.41
CA GLN A 774 37.79 3.31 -2.31
C GLN A 774 38.36 4.68 -1.90
N ASP A 775 38.31 5.02 -0.62
CA ASP A 775 38.82 6.29 -0.09
C ASP A 775 40.34 6.42 -0.31
N LEU A 776 41.08 5.33 -0.04
CA LEU A 776 42.50 5.21 -0.33
C LEU A 776 42.80 5.38 -1.82
N THR A 777 41.96 4.82 -2.69
CA THR A 777 42.08 4.99 -4.15
C THR A 777 41.93 6.45 -4.56
N TYR A 778 40.95 7.18 -3.99
CA TYR A 778 40.79 8.61 -4.25
C TYR A 778 41.96 9.46 -3.74
N LEU A 779 42.49 9.16 -2.55
CA LEU A 779 43.70 9.80 -2.01
C LEU A 779 44.92 9.53 -2.89
N GLY A 780 45.12 8.29 -3.33
CA GLY A 780 46.18 7.92 -4.30
C GLY A 780 46.05 8.68 -5.60
N ASN A 781 44.84 8.75 -6.20
CA ASN A 781 44.55 9.52 -7.38
C ASN A 781 44.88 11.02 -7.23
N LEU A 782 44.55 11.59 -6.08
CA LEU A 782 44.84 12.99 -5.75
C LEU A 782 46.34 13.24 -5.70
N LYS A 783 47.10 12.41 -4.96
CA LYS A 783 48.56 12.49 -4.87
C LYS A 783 49.25 12.31 -6.22
N PHE A 784 48.73 11.35 -7.02
CA PHE A 784 49.24 11.15 -8.38
C PHE A 784 49.04 12.40 -9.26
N LYS A 785 47.91 13.06 -9.19
CA LYS A 785 47.63 14.34 -9.88
C LYS A 785 48.47 15.50 -9.35
N ASP A 786 48.95 15.44 -8.13
CA ASP A 786 49.86 16.39 -7.51
C ASP A 786 51.32 16.08 -7.80
N MET A 787 51.62 15.08 -8.66
CA MET A 787 52.96 14.57 -9.00
C MET A 787 53.73 14.00 -7.80
N LYS A 788 53.06 13.66 -6.71
CA LYS A 788 53.59 13.01 -5.51
C LYS A 788 53.44 11.50 -5.67
N TYR A 789 54.26 10.93 -6.56
CA TYR A 789 54.04 9.56 -7.00
C TYR A 789 54.30 8.52 -5.92
N ASP A 790 55.22 8.77 -5.00
CA ASP A 790 55.55 7.84 -3.90
C ASP A 790 54.44 7.83 -2.87
N ASP A 791 53.87 8.99 -2.50
CA ASP A 791 52.71 9.08 -1.63
C ASP A 791 51.51 8.38 -2.29
N ALA A 792 51.34 8.54 -3.59
CA ALA A 792 50.29 7.88 -4.36
C ALA A 792 50.43 6.34 -4.32
N GLU A 793 51.67 5.84 -4.49
CA GLU A 793 51.97 4.41 -4.44
C GLU A 793 51.66 3.80 -3.05
N GLU A 794 51.93 4.52 -1.98
CA GLU A 794 51.61 4.08 -0.63
C GLU A 794 50.11 3.90 -0.47
N TYR A 795 49.28 4.90 -0.85
CA TYR A 795 47.82 4.80 -0.79
C TYR A 795 47.29 3.69 -1.69
N PHE A 796 47.82 3.52 -2.90
CA PHE A 796 47.39 2.44 -3.78
C PHE A 796 47.77 1.07 -3.24
N GLY A 797 48.90 0.92 -2.57
CA GLY A 797 49.30 -0.32 -1.91
C GLY A 797 48.33 -0.70 -0.76
N GLN A 798 47.91 0.28 0.05
CA GLN A 798 46.94 0.09 1.10
C GLN A 798 45.56 -0.25 0.51
N ALA A 799 45.08 0.43 -0.55
CA ALA A 799 43.83 0.12 -1.21
C ALA A 799 43.79 -1.32 -1.78
N ALA A 800 44.85 -1.75 -2.44
CA ALA A 800 44.99 -3.11 -2.95
C ALA A 800 44.90 -4.16 -1.84
N LYS A 801 45.47 -3.87 -0.66
CA LYS A 801 45.34 -4.75 0.53
C LYS A 801 43.88 -4.86 0.97
N CYS A 802 43.17 -3.75 1.10
CA CYS A 802 41.73 -3.76 1.47
C CYS A 802 40.89 -4.62 0.49
N PHE A 803 41.02 -4.42 -0.81
CA PHE A 803 40.29 -5.19 -1.82
C PHE A 803 40.66 -6.69 -1.80
N ARG A 804 41.90 -7.03 -1.48
CA ARG A 804 42.36 -8.44 -1.37
C ARG A 804 41.74 -9.13 -0.15
N GLU A 805 41.66 -8.43 0.99
CA GLU A 805 41.06 -8.96 2.24
C GLU A 805 39.59 -9.35 2.06
N ILE A 806 38.81 -8.58 1.30
CA ILE A 806 37.40 -8.89 0.99
C ILE A 806 37.23 -9.86 -0.19
N LYS A 807 38.31 -10.40 -0.76
CA LYS A 807 38.32 -11.31 -1.91
C LYS A 807 37.52 -10.79 -3.12
N ASN A 808 37.47 -9.48 -3.30
CA ASN A 808 36.80 -8.86 -4.44
C ASN A 808 37.74 -8.79 -5.65
N TRP A 809 37.97 -9.94 -6.25
CA TRP A 809 38.96 -10.12 -7.27
C TRP A 809 38.72 -9.30 -8.54
N SER A 810 37.44 -9.17 -8.93
CA SER A 810 37.05 -8.40 -10.10
C SER A 810 37.40 -6.91 -9.96
N ASN A 811 37.07 -6.31 -8.81
CA ASN A 811 37.45 -4.92 -8.52
C ASN A 811 38.96 -4.75 -8.35
N LEU A 812 39.63 -5.73 -7.77
CA LEU A 812 41.08 -5.66 -7.60
C LEU A 812 41.81 -5.72 -8.95
N ILE A 813 41.38 -6.54 -9.89
CA ILE A 813 41.92 -6.57 -11.27
C ILE A 813 41.73 -5.20 -11.93
N GLN A 814 40.52 -4.66 -11.92
CA GLN A 814 40.23 -3.36 -12.54
C GLN A 814 41.01 -2.23 -11.89
N PHE A 815 41.18 -2.26 -10.57
CA PHE A 815 42.00 -1.33 -9.82
C PHE A 815 43.46 -1.41 -10.25
N ASN A 816 44.06 -2.61 -10.22
CA ASN A 816 45.44 -2.82 -10.63
C ASN A 816 45.71 -2.37 -12.07
N MET A 817 44.81 -2.67 -13.00
CA MET A 817 44.89 -2.21 -14.39
C MET A 817 44.83 -0.67 -14.52
N THR A 818 43.97 -0.04 -13.73
CA THR A 818 43.86 1.42 -13.72
C THR A 818 45.14 2.06 -13.19
N VAL A 819 45.67 1.57 -12.08
CA VAL A 819 46.93 2.08 -11.51
C VAL A 819 48.11 1.82 -12.46
N ALA A 820 48.20 0.62 -13.02
CA ALA A 820 49.24 0.33 -14.02
C ALA A 820 49.20 1.32 -15.19
N ARG A 821 47.99 1.61 -15.73
CA ARG A 821 47.83 2.61 -16.80
C ARG A 821 48.29 4.02 -16.39
N MET A 822 48.09 4.39 -15.13
CA MET A 822 48.57 5.68 -14.62
C MET A 822 50.09 5.71 -14.50
N GLN A 823 50.72 4.64 -13.98
CA GLN A 823 52.17 4.54 -13.81
C GLN A 823 52.95 4.59 -15.14
N ILE A 824 52.46 3.91 -16.17
CA ILE A 824 53.11 3.92 -17.49
C ILE A 824 53.06 5.31 -18.13
N LEU A 825 51.96 6.08 -17.92
CA LEU A 825 51.84 7.42 -18.51
C LEU A 825 52.85 8.43 -17.94
N VAL A 826 53.42 8.15 -16.78
CA VAL A 826 54.43 8.99 -16.14
C VAL A 826 55.85 8.33 -16.16
N GLY A 827 56.03 7.25 -16.90
CA GLY A 827 57.32 6.60 -17.11
C GLY A 827 57.81 5.73 -15.95
N ARG A 828 56.92 5.33 -15.01
CA ARG A 828 57.25 4.44 -13.89
C ARG A 828 57.01 2.98 -14.29
N PHE A 829 57.91 2.43 -15.05
CA PHE A 829 57.75 1.10 -15.67
C PHE A 829 57.80 -0.06 -14.65
N GLU A 830 58.58 0.04 -13.59
CA GLU A 830 58.67 -0.99 -12.55
C GLU A 830 57.32 -1.15 -11.83
N GLU A 831 56.72 -0.03 -11.44
CA GLU A 831 55.38 -0.01 -10.80
C GLU A 831 54.31 -0.48 -11.78
N PHE A 832 54.36 -0.11 -13.03
CA PHE A 832 53.47 -0.65 -14.07
C PHE A 832 53.54 -2.17 -14.13
N ASP A 833 54.75 -2.74 -14.22
CA ASP A 833 54.92 -4.20 -14.30
C ASP A 833 54.39 -4.90 -13.04
N LYS A 834 54.59 -4.31 -11.87
CA LYS A 834 54.08 -4.81 -10.57
C LYS A 834 52.58 -4.97 -10.60
N TYR A 835 51.82 -3.89 -10.92
CA TYR A 835 50.34 -3.91 -10.91
C TYR A 835 49.79 -4.78 -12.03
N LEU A 836 50.39 -4.79 -13.19
CA LEU A 836 49.94 -5.62 -14.31
C LEU A 836 50.17 -7.11 -14.05
N LYS A 837 51.28 -7.45 -13.40
CA LYS A 837 51.58 -8.83 -12.95
C LYS A 837 50.55 -9.31 -11.94
N ASP A 838 50.23 -8.50 -10.93
CA ASP A 838 49.25 -8.82 -9.92
C ASP A 838 47.85 -9.05 -10.56
N ALA A 839 47.42 -8.15 -11.46
CA ALA A 839 46.19 -8.33 -12.23
C ALA A 839 46.14 -9.63 -13.01
N ARG A 840 47.29 -10.01 -13.65
CA ARG A 840 47.40 -11.25 -14.42
C ARG A 840 47.35 -12.50 -13.53
N GLU A 841 48.02 -12.47 -12.38
CA GLU A 841 47.98 -13.58 -11.42
C GLU A 841 46.56 -13.83 -10.91
N ILE A 842 45.84 -12.78 -10.57
CA ILE A 842 44.43 -12.87 -10.13
C ILE A 842 43.53 -13.39 -11.28
N ALA A 843 43.75 -12.91 -12.52
CA ALA A 843 42.98 -13.36 -13.68
C ALA A 843 43.14 -14.86 -13.92
N ARG A 844 44.38 -15.38 -13.76
CA ARG A 844 44.69 -16.83 -13.89
C ARG A 844 43.94 -17.65 -12.82
N ASP A 845 43.92 -17.18 -11.60
CA ASP A 845 43.18 -17.86 -10.51
C ASP A 845 41.66 -17.92 -10.76
N LEU A 846 41.14 -16.96 -11.56
CA LEU A 846 39.76 -16.93 -12.02
C LEU A 846 39.51 -17.70 -13.34
N GLY A 847 40.51 -18.38 -13.91
CA GLY A 847 40.39 -19.16 -15.14
C GLY A 847 40.59 -18.35 -16.41
N ASP A 848 41.41 -17.31 -16.36
CA ASP A 848 41.83 -16.47 -17.50
C ASP A 848 40.63 -15.91 -18.33
N PRO A 849 39.75 -15.10 -17.76
CA PRO A 849 38.61 -14.51 -18.48
C PRO A 849 39.09 -13.74 -19.72
N GLU A 850 38.62 -14.15 -20.91
CA GLU A 850 39.12 -13.65 -22.22
C GLU A 850 39.14 -12.10 -22.31
N PRO A 851 38.10 -11.35 -21.89
CA PRO A 851 38.10 -9.88 -21.94
C PRO A 851 39.21 -9.24 -21.08
N ILE A 852 39.51 -9.83 -19.92
CA ILE A 852 40.53 -9.32 -19.00
C ILE A 852 41.93 -9.58 -19.62
N MET A 853 42.16 -10.75 -20.16
CA MET A 853 43.42 -11.10 -20.77
C MET A 853 43.73 -10.27 -22.04
N GLU A 854 42.70 -9.94 -22.83
CA GLU A 854 42.84 -9.02 -23.96
C GLU A 854 43.20 -7.59 -23.50
N ALA A 855 42.56 -7.09 -22.45
CA ALA A 855 42.90 -5.78 -21.89
C ALA A 855 44.33 -5.71 -21.32
N ILE A 856 44.79 -6.79 -20.66
CA ILE A 856 46.19 -6.91 -20.18
C ILE A 856 47.17 -6.86 -21.37
N LYS A 857 46.93 -7.65 -22.44
CA LYS A 857 47.75 -7.62 -23.65
C LYS A 857 47.78 -6.25 -24.31
N ALA A 858 46.69 -5.54 -24.36
CA ALA A 858 46.62 -4.18 -24.88
C ALA A 858 47.52 -3.20 -24.11
N MET A 859 47.55 -3.34 -22.78
CA MET A 859 48.41 -2.52 -21.92
C MET A 859 49.92 -2.85 -22.11
N GLU A 860 50.27 -4.11 -22.28
CA GLU A 860 51.64 -4.53 -22.60
C GLU A 860 52.10 -3.94 -23.94
N LYS A 861 51.24 -4.00 -24.96
CA LYS A 861 51.50 -3.36 -26.23
C LYS A 861 51.70 -1.85 -26.11
N MET A 862 50.91 -1.19 -25.25
CA MET A 862 51.07 0.23 -24.97
C MET A 862 52.43 0.56 -24.34
N LYS A 863 52.95 -0.32 -23.43
CA LYS A 863 54.32 -0.17 -22.89
C LYS A 863 55.37 -0.24 -23.98
N ASP A 864 55.30 -1.29 -24.86
CA ASP A 864 56.25 -1.46 -25.94
C ASP A 864 56.26 -0.29 -26.95
N GLU A 865 55.13 0.40 -27.12
CA GLU A 865 55.06 1.59 -27.99
C GLU A 865 55.64 2.85 -27.30
N ILE A 866 55.57 2.96 -25.99
CA ILE A 866 56.15 4.07 -25.22
C ILE A 866 57.65 3.88 -25.04
N ASP A 867 58.10 2.65 -24.77
CA ASP A 867 59.55 2.32 -24.67
C ASP A 867 60.33 2.56 -25.97
N LYS A 868 59.66 2.52 -27.11
CA LYS A 868 60.26 2.77 -28.44
C LYS A 868 60.35 4.24 -28.82
N LYS A 869 59.71 5.14 -28.04
CA LYS A 869 59.72 6.61 -28.22
C LYS A 869 60.68 7.27 -27.27
#